data_c0f71e0b0e2db03abfc54824e2a1bcf9
#
_entry.id   c0f71e0b0e2db03abfc54824e2a1bcf9
#
_cell.length_a   1.000
_cell.length_b   1.000
_cell.length_c   1.000
_cell.angle_alpha   90.00
_cell.angle_beta   90.00
_cell.angle_gamma   90.00
#
_symmetry.space_group_name_H-M   'P 1'
#
loop_
_entity.id
_entity.type
_entity.pdbx_description
1 polymer ?
#
loop_
_entity_poly.entity_id
_entity_poly.type
_entity_poly.pdbx_seq_one_letter_code
_entity_poly.pdbx_strand_id
1 'polypeptide(L)'
;MIMETDVKNSRYYLNRELSWLQFNKRVLQEAVDTSNPLLEKLKFLAITSSNLDEFFMIRVAGLKHQKENGVKRRDIANMTPTEQLENISDACQKLVAQQYMHLKGILKELETEGLVFIKPVDADERQKQWMGNYFEREIFPVVTPMAVDSSHPFPFLASKSLNIAMLLEKNERDEEMDEENDIDVKTAIVPVPSVLPRIIRLPDVSEANSRHCFVFLEDMLMFYAARFFVGYDLLEARAFRITRDADLYIDEEDAQDLVVEVERQLKKRQRGQAVRLEFEVGTSRFMRRFMTQEMNLEKEDMYQIDGPLDMTVFFGFCGIKGYNHLRYPEAHPHSPWSMLDLKRTPETNIFDMIREKDLLIHLPYESFDESVVNFLYSAANDKDVLAIKQTLYRVSSSSPVVQALEKAVQNGKQVTVLMEVKARFDEANNILMARRLEKAGAHVIYGLVGLKTHSKCTLVIRREKDGIRRYVHVATGNYNASTAKLYTDLGILTCNDRFGIDASAFFNLLSGYSDPPIWDSFIVAPINLRQRCIELIDREIHFAKNGEDAHMIAKMNSLLDKGIIEKLYEASQAGVKIELIVRGICVLIPGIPGISDNITVRSIVGRFLEHSRIFWFRNGGREELYISSADWMPRNLNDRVELMVPIEDPEIKRRLKQMVDIELSDNQKAHIMQADGTWLKTISAENQLCAQEYFQKIAEKRDAEDEMTLAQKLEPYTPVLGHGDGSD
;
A
#
# COMPACT_ATOMS: atom_id res chain seq x y z
N MET A 1 14.19 29.86 -36.03
CA MET A 1 14.47 30.28 -34.64
C MET A 1 13.56 29.43 -33.78
N ILE A 2 14.02 28.24 -33.35
CA ILE A 2 13.31 27.37 -32.41
C ILE A 2 13.34 28.14 -31.09
N MET A 3 12.17 28.59 -30.61
CA MET A 3 12.09 29.10 -29.22
C MET A 3 12.58 27.97 -28.33
N GLU A 4 13.66 28.15 -27.63
CA GLU A 4 14.03 27.30 -26.51
C GLU A 4 12.87 27.33 -25.50
N THR A 5 12.04 26.33 -25.56
CA THR A 5 10.90 26.21 -24.66
C THR A 5 11.47 25.83 -23.29
N ASP A 6 11.36 26.75 -22.34
CA ASP A 6 11.88 26.57 -20.97
C ASP A 6 11.14 25.44 -20.28
N VAL A 7 11.75 24.25 -20.20
CA VAL A 7 11.23 23.05 -19.51
C VAL A 7 10.94 23.28 -18.01
N LYS A 8 11.42 24.38 -17.44
CA LYS A 8 11.21 24.77 -16.03
C LYS A 8 9.88 25.47 -15.77
N ASN A 9 9.10 25.76 -16.81
CA ASN A 9 7.81 26.43 -16.67
C ASN A 9 6.83 25.56 -15.88
N SER A 10 6.25 26.10 -14.81
CA SER A 10 5.33 25.39 -13.90
C SER A 10 4.09 24.81 -14.58
N ARG A 11 3.69 25.34 -15.74
CA ARG A 11 2.54 24.81 -16.53
C ARG A 11 2.75 23.38 -17.07
N TYR A 12 4.00 22.89 -17.07
CA TYR A 12 4.34 21.54 -17.52
C TYR A 12 4.33 20.52 -16.39
N TYR A 13 3.90 20.92 -15.20
CA TYR A 13 3.87 20.05 -14.03
C TYR A 13 2.49 20.05 -13.39
N LEU A 14 2.09 18.87 -12.93
CA LEU A 14 0.91 18.73 -12.08
C LEU A 14 1.24 18.94 -10.61
N ASN A 15 0.25 19.41 -9.84
CA ASN A 15 0.36 19.41 -8.39
C ASN A 15 0.40 17.95 -7.89
N ARG A 16 1.25 17.69 -6.93
CA ARG A 16 1.48 16.36 -6.35
C ARG A 16 0.23 15.74 -5.74
N GLU A 17 -0.54 16.52 -4.98
CA GLU A 17 -1.69 16.03 -4.22
C GLU A 17 -2.88 15.77 -5.15
N LEU A 18 -3.07 16.63 -6.14
CA LEU A 18 -4.07 16.42 -7.18
C LEU A 18 -3.75 15.21 -8.06
N SER A 19 -2.47 15.00 -8.39
CA SER A 19 -2.02 13.78 -9.06
C SER A 19 -2.29 12.53 -8.22
N TRP A 20 -2.11 12.60 -6.89
CA TRP A 20 -2.46 11.50 -6.00
C TRP A 20 -3.97 11.22 -5.98
N LEU A 21 -4.80 12.25 -5.97
CA LEU A 21 -6.26 12.10 -6.06
C LEU A 21 -6.69 11.46 -7.39
N GLN A 22 -6.02 11.80 -8.50
CA GLN A 22 -6.22 11.11 -9.78
C GLN A 22 -5.84 9.61 -9.71
N PHE A 23 -4.79 9.27 -8.96
CA PHE A 23 -4.48 7.86 -8.69
C PHE A 23 -5.60 7.18 -7.90
N ASN A 24 -6.08 7.79 -6.80
CA ASN A 24 -7.17 7.19 -6.01
C ASN A 24 -8.49 7.10 -6.80
N LYS A 25 -8.70 8.00 -7.78
CA LYS A 25 -9.79 7.90 -8.74
C LYS A 25 -9.65 6.67 -9.65
N ARG A 26 -8.43 6.31 -10.10
CA ARG A 26 -8.20 5.07 -10.86
C ARG A 26 -8.48 3.83 -10.01
N VAL A 27 -8.14 3.86 -8.70
CA VAL A 27 -8.52 2.79 -7.77
C VAL A 27 -10.05 2.68 -7.65
N LEU A 28 -10.76 3.82 -7.57
CA LEU A 28 -12.22 3.83 -7.53
C LEU A 28 -12.83 3.27 -8.82
N GLN A 29 -12.20 3.47 -9.98
CA GLN A 29 -12.69 2.93 -11.26
C GLN A 29 -12.71 1.40 -11.29
N GLU A 30 -11.86 0.73 -10.52
CA GLU A 30 -11.92 -0.74 -10.37
C GLU A 30 -13.21 -1.22 -9.68
N ALA A 31 -13.86 -0.38 -8.88
CA ALA A 31 -15.14 -0.70 -8.26
C ALA A 31 -16.32 -0.76 -9.28
N VAL A 32 -16.15 -0.21 -10.47
CA VAL A 32 -17.16 -0.24 -11.54
C VAL A 32 -16.73 -1.04 -12.76
N ASP A 33 -15.52 -1.58 -12.75
CA ASP A 33 -15.03 -2.44 -13.81
C ASP A 33 -15.82 -3.75 -13.84
N THR A 34 -16.47 -4.04 -14.96
CA THR A 34 -17.31 -5.23 -15.13
C THR A 34 -16.52 -6.55 -15.10
N SER A 35 -15.21 -6.51 -15.34
CA SER A 35 -14.35 -7.68 -15.25
C SER A 35 -14.07 -8.09 -13.80
N ASN A 36 -14.31 -7.21 -12.82
CA ASN A 36 -14.08 -7.51 -11.41
C ASN A 36 -15.29 -8.20 -10.77
N PRO A 37 -15.09 -9.27 -9.99
CA PRO A 37 -16.13 -9.88 -9.19
C PRO A 37 -16.76 -8.90 -8.19
N LEU A 38 -18.02 -9.12 -7.81
CA LEU A 38 -18.81 -8.13 -7.06
C LEU A 38 -18.25 -7.78 -5.68
N LEU A 39 -17.76 -8.75 -4.90
CA LEU A 39 -17.12 -8.50 -3.61
C LEU A 39 -15.76 -7.81 -3.77
N GLU A 40 -15.07 -7.99 -4.89
CA GLU A 40 -13.84 -7.24 -5.18
C GLU A 40 -14.15 -5.79 -5.55
N LYS A 41 -15.23 -5.51 -6.30
CA LYS A 41 -15.71 -4.14 -6.51
C LYS A 41 -15.96 -3.43 -5.18
N LEU A 42 -16.62 -4.10 -4.24
CA LEU A 42 -16.86 -3.57 -2.89
C LEU A 42 -15.54 -3.33 -2.12
N LYS A 43 -14.57 -4.23 -2.27
CA LYS A 43 -13.24 -4.10 -1.67
C LYS A 43 -12.48 -2.89 -2.24
N PHE A 44 -12.59 -2.58 -3.53
CA PHE A 44 -11.99 -1.38 -4.12
C PHE A 44 -12.58 -0.08 -3.57
N LEU A 45 -13.88 -0.05 -3.21
CA LEU A 45 -14.47 1.08 -2.48
C LEU A 45 -13.81 1.23 -1.09
N ALA A 46 -13.63 0.13 -0.37
CA ALA A 46 -12.96 0.15 0.93
C ALA A 46 -11.49 0.61 0.81
N ILE A 47 -10.76 0.17 -0.22
CA ILE A 47 -9.39 0.62 -0.51
C ILE A 47 -9.36 2.12 -0.79
N THR A 48 -10.29 2.63 -1.61
CA THR A 48 -10.41 4.07 -1.92
C THR A 48 -10.62 4.89 -0.65
N SER A 49 -11.47 4.42 0.28
CA SER A 49 -11.73 5.06 1.57
C SER A 49 -10.50 5.05 2.48
N SER A 50 -9.84 3.89 2.60
CA SER A 50 -8.61 3.74 3.39
C SER A 50 -7.49 4.65 2.88
N ASN A 51 -7.34 4.75 1.57
CA ASN A 51 -6.37 5.64 0.93
C ASN A 51 -6.67 7.12 1.27
N LEU A 52 -7.95 7.53 1.23
CA LEU A 52 -8.34 8.89 1.62
C LEU A 52 -8.04 9.17 3.09
N ASP A 53 -8.29 8.22 3.99
CA ASP A 53 -7.93 8.38 5.40
C ASP A 53 -6.45 8.72 5.57
N GLU A 54 -5.56 7.95 4.97
CA GLU A 54 -4.11 8.22 5.02
C GLU A 54 -3.76 9.58 4.39
N PHE A 55 -4.40 9.92 3.28
CA PHE A 55 -4.18 11.19 2.60
C PHE A 55 -4.53 12.39 3.51
N PHE A 56 -5.69 12.35 4.18
CA PHE A 56 -6.09 13.40 5.12
C PHE A 56 -5.18 13.44 6.35
N MET A 57 -4.90 12.28 6.95
CA MET A 57 -4.10 12.18 8.17
C MET A 57 -2.68 12.73 8.01
N ILE A 58 -2.15 12.75 6.79
CA ILE A 58 -0.74 13.07 6.53
C ILE A 58 -0.59 14.27 5.59
N ARG A 59 -1.25 14.22 4.43
CA ARG A 59 -0.99 15.21 3.37
C ARG A 59 -1.79 16.48 3.58
N VAL A 60 -3.09 16.34 3.81
CA VAL A 60 -3.95 17.49 4.12
C VAL A 60 -3.53 18.12 5.45
N ALA A 61 -3.25 17.30 6.47
CA ALA A 61 -2.73 17.77 7.75
C ALA A 61 -1.46 18.61 7.59
N GLY A 62 -0.47 18.12 6.84
CA GLY A 62 0.76 18.86 6.59
C GLY A 62 0.55 20.19 5.83
N LEU A 63 -0.39 20.24 4.87
CA LEU A 63 -0.74 21.48 4.17
C LEU A 63 -1.48 22.47 5.10
N LYS A 64 -2.34 21.98 6.00
CA LYS A 64 -3.01 22.82 7.01
C LYS A 64 -1.99 23.45 7.95
N HIS A 65 -1.01 22.70 8.44
CA HIS A 65 0.09 23.26 9.24
C HIS A 65 0.88 24.32 8.47
N GLN A 66 1.16 24.11 7.18
CA GLN A 66 1.83 25.12 6.37
C GLN A 66 1.00 26.39 6.23
N LYS A 67 -0.34 26.27 6.03
CA LYS A 67 -1.27 27.40 5.96
C LYS A 67 -1.29 28.17 7.29
N GLU A 68 -1.42 27.47 8.43
CA GLU A 68 -1.43 28.04 9.77
C GLU A 68 -0.13 28.79 10.11
N ASN A 69 1.01 28.26 9.66
CA ASN A 69 2.32 28.89 9.81
C ASN A 69 2.61 29.98 8.76
N GLY A 70 1.62 30.35 7.94
CA GLY A 70 1.73 31.43 6.96
C GLY A 70 2.72 31.15 5.82
N VAL A 71 3.01 29.88 5.51
CA VAL A 71 3.91 29.49 4.42
C VAL A 71 3.32 29.90 3.07
N LYS A 72 4.05 30.74 2.32
CA LYS A 72 3.65 31.23 0.99
C LYS A 72 4.46 30.57 -0.15
N ARG A 73 5.38 29.66 0.18
CA ARG A 73 6.17 28.95 -0.83
C ARG A 73 5.25 28.18 -1.76
N ARG A 74 5.42 28.36 -3.07
CA ARG A 74 4.67 27.65 -4.11
C ARG A 74 5.32 26.29 -4.41
N ASP A 75 4.50 25.33 -4.77
CA ASP A 75 4.94 24.03 -5.20
C ASP A 75 5.43 24.01 -6.67
N ILE A 76 5.72 22.83 -7.20
CA ILE A 76 6.20 22.66 -8.59
C ILE A 76 5.17 23.11 -9.63
N ALA A 77 3.86 23.03 -9.33
CA ALA A 77 2.76 23.50 -10.16
C ALA A 77 2.38 24.97 -9.89
N ASN A 78 3.22 25.69 -9.13
CA ASN A 78 3.03 27.10 -8.77
C ASN A 78 1.79 27.40 -7.89
N MET A 79 1.41 26.47 -7.00
CA MET A 79 0.29 26.60 -6.07
C MET A 79 0.77 26.84 -4.64
N THR A 80 0.15 27.77 -3.91
CA THR A 80 0.34 27.97 -2.46
C THR A 80 -0.35 26.87 -1.66
N PRO A 81 -0.03 26.65 -0.37
CA PRO A 81 -0.73 25.67 0.47
C PRO A 81 -2.25 25.92 0.54
N THR A 82 -2.71 27.17 0.56
CA THR A 82 -4.13 27.51 0.55
C THR A 82 -4.80 27.10 -0.76
N GLU A 83 -4.23 27.49 -1.90
CA GLU A 83 -4.72 27.11 -3.23
C GLU A 83 -4.77 25.57 -3.41
N GLN A 84 -3.79 24.85 -2.85
CA GLN A 84 -3.77 23.40 -2.85
C GLN A 84 -4.93 22.83 -2.03
N LEU A 85 -5.17 23.32 -0.79
CA LEU A 85 -6.27 22.85 0.07
C LEU A 85 -7.64 23.08 -0.56
N GLU A 86 -7.88 24.21 -1.18
CA GLU A 86 -9.14 24.52 -1.90
C GLU A 86 -9.38 23.51 -3.05
N ASN A 87 -8.38 23.32 -3.91
CA ASN A 87 -8.47 22.36 -5.02
C ASN A 87 -8.60 20.91 -4.56
N ILE A 88 -7.92 20.53 -3.46
CA ILE A 88 -8.05 19.20 -2.84
C ILE A 88 -9.46 18.99 -2.34
N SER A 89 -10.05 19.97 -1.64
CA SER A 89 -11.41 19.86 -1.13
C SER A 89 -12.41 19.62 -2.26
N ASP A 90 -12.35 20.42 -3.34
CA ASP A 90 -13.21 20.26 -4.52
C ASP A 90 -13.06 18.87 -5.18
N ALA A 91 -11.82 18.41 -5.34
CA ALA A 91 -11.56 17.11 -5.92
C ALA A 91 -12.04 15.95 -5.02
N CYS A 92 -11.84 16.05 -3.70
CA CYS A 92 -12.28 15.06 -2.73
C CYS A 92 -13.81 15.01 -2.63
N GLN A 93 -14.53 16.15 -2.64
CA GLN A 93 -16.00 16.20 -2.65
C GLN A 93 -16.56 15.40 -3.84
N LYS A 94 -15.99 15.61 -5.03
CA LYS A 94 -16.40 14.89 -6.24
C LYS A 94 -16.09 13.40 -6.17
N LEU A 95 -14.91 13.04 -5.65
CA LEU A 95 -14.49 11.64 -5.52
C LEU A 95 -15.37 10.88 -4.54
N VAL A 96 -15.66 11.49 -3.36
CA VAL A 96 -16.53 10.91 -2.33
C VAL A 96 -17.95 10.74 -2.85
N ALA A 97 -18.51 11.75 -3.54
CA ALA A 97 -19.83 11.63 -4.15
C ALA A 97 -19.92 10.46 -5.16
N GLN A 98 -18.90 10.29 -6.02
CA GLN A 98 -18.81 9.17 -6.94
C GLN A 98 -18.69 7.82 -6.19
N GLN A 99 -17.89 7.76 -5.14
CA GLN A 99 -17.69 6.55 -4.33
C GLN A 99 -19.01 6.06 -3.72
N TYR A 100 -19.82 6.96 -3.15
CA TYR A 100 -21.13 6.60 -2.56
C TYR A 100 -22.20 6.29 -3.61
N MET A 101 -22.14 6.93 -4.76
CA MET A 101 -22.99 6.55 -5.91
C MET A 101 -22.70 5.11 -6.35
N HIS A 102 -21.43 4.73 -6.44
CA HIS A 102 -21.02 3.35 -6.80
C HIS A 102 -21.38 2.35 -5.71
N LEU A 103 -21.25 2.72 -4.42
CA LEU A 103 -21.68 1.86 -3.31
C LEU A 103 -23.17 1.49 -3.45
N LYS A 104 -24.04 2.47 -3.71
CA LYS A 104 -25.48 2.22 -3.88
C LYS A 104 -25.76 1.22 -5.02
N GLY A 105 -25.02 1.32 -6.13
CA GLY A 105 -25.10 0.37 -7.23
C GLY A 105 -24.68 -1.05 -6.82
N ILE A 106 -23.52 -1.16 -6.16
CA ILE A 106 -22.98 -2.45 -5.71
C ILE A 106 -23.88 -3.11 -4.65
N LEU A 107 -24.42 -2.35 -3.70
CA LEU A 107 -25.35 -2.90 -2.70
C LEU A 107 -26.62 -3.46 -3.35
N LYS A 108 -27.12 -2.79 -4.42
CA LYS A 108 -28.26 -3.31 -5.20
C LYS A 108 -27.92 -4.57 -5.99
N GLU A 109 -26.70 -4.68 -6.53
CA GLU A 109 -26.21 -5.91 -7.16
C GLU A 109 -26.07 -7.04 -6.12
N LEU A 110 -25.55 -6.75 -4.91
CA LEU A 110 -25.45 -7.72 -3.81
C LEU A 110 -26.81 -8.24 -3.35
N GLU A 111 -27.86 -7.42 -3.40
CA GLU A 111 -29.21 -7.83 -3.09
C GLU A 111 -29.70 -8.95 -4.04
N THR A 112 -29.32 -8.91 -5.33
CA THR A 112 -29.66 -9.96 -6.31
C THR A 112 -28.94 -11.29 -5.99
N GLU A 113 -27.79 -11.21 -5.30
CA GLU A 113 -27.04 -12.38 -4.81
C GLU A 113 -27.49 -12.84 -3.42
N GLY A 114 -28.55 -12.25 -2.86
CA GLY A 114 -29.11 -12.60 -1.56
C GLY A 114 -28.41 -11.95 -0.36
N LEU A 115 -27.52 -10.96 -0.56
CA LEU A 115 -26.86 -10.18 0.48
C LEU A 115 -27.54 -8.81 0.61
N VAL A 116 -28.38 -8.62 1.61
CA VAL A 116 -29.28 -7.46 1.71
C VAL A 116 -28.93 -6.61 2.92
N PHE A 117 -28.62 -5.34 2.70
CA PHE A 117 -28.45 -4.37 3.77
C PHE A 117 -29.76 -3.60 3.98
N ILE A 118 -30.30 -3.64 5.19
CA ILE A 118 -31.58 -2.97 5.54
C ILE A 118 -31.38 -1.98 6.67
N LYS A 119 -32.25 -0.97 6.75
CA LYS A 119 -32.39 -0.12 7.95
C LYS A 119 -33.28 -0.81 8.97
N PRO A 120 -33.08 -0.58 10.30
CA PRO A 120 -33.90 -1.18 11.34
C PRO A 120 -35.41 -0.94 11.17
N VAL A 121 -35.81 0.19 10.59
CA VAL A 121 -37.20 0.53 10.34
C VAL A 121 -37.85 -0.43 9.32
N ASP A 122 -37.09 -0.92 8.35
CA ASP A 122 -37.54 -1.77 7.25
C ASP A 122 -37.52 -3.27 7.63
N ALA A 123 -37.01 -3.62 8.82
CA ALA A 123 -36.96 -4.97 9.30
C ALA A 123 -38.37 -5.51 9.64
N ASP A 124 -38.57 -6.82 9.48
CA ASP A 124 -39.79 -7.49 9.93
C ASP A 124 -39.89 -7.57 11.46
N GLU A 125 -41.06 -7.97 11.98
CA GLU A 125 -41.33 -7.98 13.43
C GLU A 125 -40.43 -8.99 14.18
N ARG A 126 -40.06 -10.14 13.57
CA ARG A 126 -39.13 -11.12 14.14
C ARG A 126 -37.72 -10.53 14.23
N GLN A 127 -37.29 -9.88 13.19
CA GLN A 127 -35.99 -9.19 13.13
C GLN A 127 -35.94 -8.01 14.11
N LYS A 128 -37.01 -7.21 14.21
CA LYS A 128 -37.10 -6.11 15.20
C LYS A 128 -37.05 -6.63 16.63
N GLN A 129 -37.76 -7.71 16.94
CA GLN A 129 -37.69 -8.34 18.25
C GLN A 129 -36.29 -8.87 18.56
N TRP A 130 -35.63 -9.50 17.58
CA TRP A 130 -34.26 -9.98 17.73
C TRP A 130 -33.30 -8.82 17.96
N MET A 131 -33.39 -7.76 17.15
CA MET A 131 -32.57 -6.56 17.30
C MET A 131 -32.76 -5.89 18.66
N GLY A 132 -33.99 -5.81 19.17
CA GLY A 132 -34.26 -5.29 20.50
C GLY A 132 -33.59 -6.11 21.61
N ASN A 133 -33.65 -7.45 21.52
CA ASN A 133 -32.97 -8.33 22.47
C ASN A 133 -31.44 -8.23 22.36
N TYR A 134 -30.90 -8.13 21.13
CA TYR A 134 -29.47 -7.95 20.90
C TYR A 134 -29.01 -6.59 21.44
N PHE A 135 -29.77 -5.54 21.21
CA PHE A 135 -29.50 -4.21 21.75
C PHE A 135 -29.37 -4.24 23.26
N GLU A 136 -30.35 -4.81 23.97
CA GLU A 136 -30.37 -4.84 25.45
C GLU A 136 -29.21 -5.70 26.03
N ARG A 137 -28.85 -6.77 25.38
CA ARG A 137 -27.88 -7.75 25.93
C ARG A 137 -26.44 -7.42 25.55
N GLU A 138 -26.21 -6.95 24.31
CA GLU A 138 -24.88 -6.84 23.75
C GLU A 138 -24.45 -5.38 23.53
N ILE A 139 -25.38 -4.49 23.15
CA ILE A 139 -25.04 -3.11 22.79
C ILE A 139 -25.17 -2.19 24.00
N PHE A 140 -26.32 -2.16 24.65
CA PHE A 140 -26.63 -1.25 25.75
C PHE A 140 -25.59 -1.28 26.88
N PRO A 141 -25.13 -2.44 27.38
CA PRO A 141 -24.14 -2.49 28.45
C PRO A 141 -22.75 -1.97 28.10
N VAL A 142 -22.41 -1.91 26.79
CA VAL A 142 -21.08 -1.50 26.29
C VAL A 142 -21.02 -0.02 25.97
N VAL A 143 -22.18 0.60 25.68
CA VAL A 143 -22.27 1.99 25.22
C VAL A 143 -22.43 2.94 26.41
N THR A 144 -21.61 3.99 26.41
CA THR A 144 -21.74 5.08 27.41
C THR A 144 -21.98 6.40 26.68
N PRO A 145 -23.20 6.94 26.71
CA PRO A 145 -23.49 8.28 26.22
C PRO A 145 -22.73 9.35 27.00
N MET A 146 -22.21 10.35 26.32
CA MET A 146 -21.47 11.46 26.91
C MET A 146 -22.26 12.76 26.67
N ALA A 147 -22.80 13.35 27.72
CA ALA A 147 -23.43 14.68 27.65
C ALA A 147 -22.37 15.75 27.32
N VAL A 148 -22.78 16.79 26.59
CA VAL A 148 -21.93 17.95 26.29
C VAL A 148 -22.65 19.20 26.79
N ASP A 149 -22.13 19.80 27.87
CA ASP A 149 -22.63 21.02 28.48
C ASP A 149 -21.49 21.79 29.18
N SER A 150 -21.81 22.83 29.90
CA SER A 150 -20.82 23.65 30.63
C SER A 150 -20.02 22.86 31.67
N SER A 151 -20.58 21.77 32.21
CA SER A 151 -19.93 20.88 33.19
C SER A 151 -19.23 19.68 32.54
N HIS A 152 -19.63 19.34 31.34
CA HIS A 152 -19.11 18.21 30.54
C HIS A 152 -18.62 18.72 29.17
N PRO A 153 -17.34 19.10 29.05
CA PRO A 153 -16.80 19.61 27.80
C PRO A 153 -16.86 18.53 26.71
N PHE A 154 -16.83 18.99 25.47
CA PHE A 154 -16.82 18.07 24.32
C PHE A 154 -15.75 16.98 24.45
N PRO A 155 -16.12 15.69 24.34
CA PRO A 155 -15.19 14.59 24.59
C PRO A 155 -14.10 14.52 23.53
N PHE A 156 -12.92 14.06 23.93
CA PHE A 156 -11.87 13.76 22.98
C PHE A 156 -12.22 12.49 22.18
N LEU A 157 -12.48 12.65 20.87
CA LEU A 157 -12.81 11.57 19.96
C LEU A 157 -11.54 11.12 19.22
N ALA A 158 -11.28 9.82 19.19
CA ALA A 158 -10.12 9.23 18.51
C ALA A 158 -10.21 9.42 16.98
N SER A 159 -9.06 9.49 16.32
CA SER A 159 -9.01 9.54 14.86
C SER A 159 -9.68 8.32 14.24
N LYS A 160 -10.50 8.52 13.21
CA LYS A 160 -11.30 7.52 12.49
C LYS A 160 -12.42 6.87 13.35
N SER A 161 -12.67 7.34 14.58
CA SER A 161 -13.80 6.83 15.35
C SER A 161 -15.13 7.24 14.73
N LEU A 162 -16.07 6.30 14.70
CA LEU A 162 -17.46 6.54 14.34
C LEU A 162 -18.24 6.88 15.60
N ASN A 163 -19.03 7.96 15.56
CA ASN A 163 -19.78 8.47 16.69
C ASN A 163 -21.17 8.90 16.22
N ILE A 164 -22.09 9.01 17.16
CA ILE A 164 -23.46 9.53 16.91
C ILE A 164 -23.61 10.80 17.75
N ALA A 165 -23.94 11.91 17.09
CA ALA A 165 -24.34 13.14 17.74
C ALA A 165 -25.86 13.15 17.90
N MET A 166 -26.33 13.50 19.09
CA MET A 166 -27.75 13.48 19.47
C MET A 166 -28.18 14.82 20.04
N LEU A 167 -29.37 15.27 19.62
CA LEU A 167 -30.06 16.41 20.22
C LEU A 167 -31.25 15.90 21.01
N LEU A 168 -31.37 16.39 22.23
CA LEU A 168 -32.33 15.95 23.22
C LEU A 168 -33.10 17.14 23.75
N GLU A 169 -34.39 16.98 24.00
CA GLU A 169 -35.26 17.96 24.68
C GLU A 169 -35.80 17.32 25.95
N LYS A 170 -35.80 18.05 27.06
CA LYS A 170 -36.34 17.56 28.36
C LYS A 170 -37.87 17.44 28.29
N ASN A 171 -38.43 16.29 28.70
CA ASN A 171 -39.87 15.99 28.59
C ASN A 171 -40.72 16.82 29.58
N GLU A 172 -40.15 17.23 30.74
CA GLU A 172 -40.84 18.06 31.72
C GLU A 172 -40.35 19.49 31.61
N ARG A 173 -41.27 20.41 31.28
CA ARG A 173 -41.04 21.84 31.47
C ARG A 173 -41.14 22.12 32.97
N ASP A 174 -40.06 22.59 33.59
CA ASP A 174 -40.14 23.16 34.92
C ASP A 174 -41.09 24.36 34.85
N GLU A 175 -42.18 24.32 35.66
CA GLU A 175 -43.26 25.35 35.70
C GLU A 175 -42.75 26.77 36.06
N GLU A 176 -41.46 26.95 36.39
CA GLU A 176 -40.81 28.20 36.79
C GLU A 176 -40.00 28.88 35.67
N MET A 177 -39.99 28.37 34.42
CA MET A 177 -39.30 29.04 33.31
C MET A 177 -40.24 30.02 32.58
N ASP A 178 -39.84 31.29 32.50
CA ASP A 178 -40.51 32.35 31.74
C ASP A 178 -40.84 31.92 30.33
N GLU A 179 -42.06 32.25 29.86
CA GLU A 179 -42.62 31.84 28.55
C GLU A 179 -41.91 32.42 27.30
N GLU A 180 -40.81 33.15 27.47
CA GLU A 180 -40.05 33.72 26.32
C GLU A 180 -38.64 33.10 26.20
N ASN A 181 -38.48 32.19 25.24
CA ASN A 181 -37.19 31.72 24.65
C ASN A 181 -36.28 30.85 25.55
N ASP A 182 -36.38 29.57 25.44
CA ASP A 182 -35.27 28.67 25.02
C ASP A 182 -35.74 27.23 25.18
N ILE A 183 -35.92 26.56 24.08
CA ILE A 183 -35.98 25.09 24.08
C ILE A 183 -34.66 24.64 24.68
N ASP A 184 -34.66 24.05 25.88
CA ASP A 184 -33.45 23.54 26.55
C ASP A 184 -32.94 22.28 25.79
N VAL A 185 -32.28 22.55 24.68
CA VAL A 185 -31.70 21.51 23.85
C VAL A 185 -30.35 21.04 24.42
N LYS A 186 -30.28 19.79 24.81
CA LYS A 186 -29.05 19.14 25.26
C LYS A 186 -28.39 18.38 24.12
N THR A 187 -27.08 18.35 24.13
CA THR A 187 -26.29 17.59 23.14
C THR A 187 -25.61 16.41 23.82
N ALA A 188 -25.64 15.26 23.20
CA ALA A 188 -24.88 14.10 23.64
C ALA A 188 -24.11 13.46 22.48
N ILE A 189 -22.96 12.88 22.81
CA ILE A 189 -22.14 12.09 21.86
C ILE A 189 -22.14 10.64 22.33
N VAL A 190 -22.44 9.75 21.41
CA VAL A 190 -22.41 8.29 21.62
C VAL A 190 -21.38 7.65 20.70
N PRO A 191 -20.25 7.19 21.24
CA PRO A 191 -19.27 6.46 20.44
C PRO A 191 -19.83 5.11 19.98
N VAL A 192 -19.62 4.77 18.71
CA VAL A 192 -19.94 3.43 18.20
C VAL A 192 -18.83 2.48 18.64
N PRO A 193 -19.12 1.45 19.45
CA PRO A 193 -18.09 0.60 20.06
C PRO A 193 -17.41 -0.29 19.02
N SER A 194 -16.10 -0.15 18.87
CA SER A 194 -15.29 -0.95 17.94
C SER A 194 -15.09 -2.41 18.36
N VAL A 195 -15.43 -2.76 19.59
CA VAL A 195 -15.37 -4.14 20.12
C VAL A 195 -16.54 -5.01 19.62
N LEU A 196 -17.62 -4.39 19.14
CA LEU A 196 -18.76 -5.08 18.55
C LEU A 196 -18.63 -5.13 17.00
N PRO A 197 -19.18 -6.18 16.36
CA PRO A 197 -19.22 -6.24 14.90
C PRO A 197 -20.09 -5.10 14.35
N ARG A 198 -19.53 -4.30 13.42
CA ARG A 198 -20.26 -3.16 12.86
C ARG A 198 -21.32 -3.58 11.83
N ILE A 199 -21.10 -4.68 11.10
CA ILE A 199 -22.10 -5.30 10.21
C ILE A 199 -22.67 -6.51 10.96
N ILE A 200 -23.94 -6.45 11.29
CA ILE A 200 -24.64 -7.44 12.10
C ILE A 200 -25.59 -8.21 11.20
N ARG A 201 -25.43 -9.55 11.15
CA ARG A 201 -26.35 -10.43 10.43
C ARG A 201 -27.61 -10.64 11.25
N LEU A 202 -28.76 -10.41 10.64
CA LEU A 202 -30.06 -10.67 11.21
C LEU A 202 -30.49 -12.14 11.00
N PRO A 203 -31.43 -12.65 11.81
CA PRO A 203 -32.05 -13.95 11.54
C PRO A 203 -32.71 -13.99 10.17
N ASP A 204 -32.58 -15.11 9.49
CA ASP A 204 -33.19 -15.30 8.19
C ASP A 204 -34.74 -15.31 8.31
N VAL A 205 -35.44 -14.66 7.38
CA VAL A 205 -36.89 -14.46 7.41
C VAL A 205 -37.64 -15.77 7.19
N SER A 206 -37.10 -16.68 6.36
CA SER A 206 -37.63 -18.01 6.12
C SER A 206 -36.49 -18.95 5.70
N GLU A 207 -36.59 -20.23 6.08
CA GLU A 207 -35.63 -21.28 5.68
C GLU A 207 -35.62 -21.55 4.15
N ALA A 208 -36.68 -21.14 3.44
CA ALA A 208 -36.81 -21.31 2.00
C ALA A 208 -36.17 -20.23 1.16
N ASN A 209 -35.84 -19.05 1.75
CA ASN A 209 -35.21 -17.92 1.06
C ASN A 209 -33.75 -17.78 1.52
N SER A 210 -32.81 -17.98 0.59
CA SER A 210 -31.37 -17.82 0.82
C SER A 210 -30.93 -16.34 0.95
N ARG A 211 -31.84 -15.45 1.43
CA ARG A 211 -31.55 -14.03 1.65
C ARG A 211 -30.98 -13.81 3.04
N HIS A 212 -29.76 -13.25 3.09
CA HIS A 212 -29.11 -12.86 4.33
C HIS A 212 -29.22 -11.36 4.53
N CYS A 213 -29.96 -10.97 5.57
CA CYS A 213 -30.15 -9.56 5.92
C CYS A 213 -29.06 -9.07 6.89
N PHE A 214 -28.58 -7.86 6.68
CA PHE A 214 -27.56 -7.20 7.48
C PHE A 214 -28.03 -5.79 7.87
N VAL A 215 -27.59 -5.34 9.06
CA VAL A 215 -27.82 -4.00 9.58
C VAL A 215 -26.51 -3.43 10.10
N PHE A 216 -26.31 -2.12 9.98
CA PHE A 216 -25.16 -1.47 10.60
C PHE A 216 -25.41 -1.21 12.08
N LEU A 217 -24.37 -1.33 12.91
CA LEU A 217 -24.41 -1.10 14.34
C LEU A 217 -24.87 0.32 14.68
N GLU A 218 -24.36 1.33 13.94
CA GLU A 218 -24.78 2.73 14.09
C GLU A 218 -26.26 2.94 13.79
N ASP A 219 -26.84 2.24 12.83
CA ASP A 219 -28.27 2.30 12.53
C ASP A 219 -29.11 1.73 13.70
N MET A 220 -28.65 0.64 14.32
CA MET A 220 -29.30 0.08 15.51
C MET A 220 -29.19 1.04 16.70
N LEU A 221 -28.02 1.64 16.92
CA LEU A 221 -27.80 2.62 17.98
C LEU A 221 -28.72 3.82 17.82
N MET A 222 -28.87 4.35 16.62
CA MET A 222 -29.77 5.47 16.33
C MET A 222 -31.25 5.07 16.49
N PHE A 223 -31.63 3.86 16.06
CA PHE A 223 -33.00 3.37 16.15
C PHE A 223 -33.48 3.17 17.60
N TYR A 224 -32.59 2.69 18.47
CA TYR A 224 -32.90 2.49 19.91
C TYR A 224 -32.37 3.61 20.81
N ALA A 225 -31.92 4.73 20.26
CA ALA A 225 -31.23 5.82 20.99
C ALA A 225 -32.04 6.38 22.17
N ALA A 226 -33.37 6.48 22.04
CA ALA A 226 -34.26 6.95 23.13
C ALA A 226 -34.14 6.14 24.43
N ARG A 227 -33.67 4.89 24.38
CA ARG A 227 -33.46 4.04 25.56
C ARG A 227 -32.29 4.47 26.43
N PHE A 228 -31.36 5.24 25.90
CA PHE A 228 -30.24 5.80 26.67
C PHE A 228 -30.61 7.04 27.48
N PHE A 229 -31.72 7.76 27.11
CA PHE A 229 -32.02 9.07 27.62
C PHE A 229 -33.43 9.13 28.22
N VAL A 230 -33.62 8.48 29.37
CA VAL A 230 -34.90 8.48 30.08
C VAL A 230 -35.23 9.89 30.56
N GLY A 231 -36.43 10.41 30.26
CA GLY A 231 -36.87 11.75 30.58
C GLY A 231 -36.52 12.82 29.55
N TYR A 232 -36.02 12.41 28.38
CA TYR A 232 -35.72 13.28 27.25
C TYR A 232 -36.34 12.73 25.97
N ASP A 233 -36.81 13.62 25.10
CA ASP A 233 -37.21 13.32 23.73
C ASP A 233 -36.02 13.47 22.79
N LEU A 234 -35.83 12.50 21.91
CA LEU A 234 -34.75 12.50 20.89
C LEU A 234 -35.22 13.36 19.71
N LEU A 235 -34.66 14.54 19.52
CA LEU A 235 -34.97 15.42 18.41
C LEU A 235 -34.20 15.03 17.14
N GLU A 236 -32.91 14.65 17.27
CA GLU A 236 -32.06 14.25 16.17
C GLU A 236 -30.97 13.28 16.64
N ALA A 237 -30.68 12.25 15.81
CA ALA A 237 -29.50 11.38 15.92
C ALA A 237 -28.85 11.25 14.58
N ARG A 238 -27.55 11.53 14.50
CA ARG A 238 -26.77 11.46 13.25
C ARG A 238 -25.39 10.88 13.49
N ALA A 239 -25.01 9.97 12.63
CA ALA A 239 -23.66 9.45 12.64
C ALA A 239 -22.66 10.47 12.07
N PHE A 240 -21.49 10.55 12.67
CA PHE A 240 -20.36 11.33 12.18
C PHE A 240 -19.04 10.62 12.46
N ARG A 241 -18.02 10.98 11.68
CA ARG A 241 -16.68 10.42 11.79
C ARG A 241 -15.65 11.53 11.70
N ILE A 242 -14.61 11.45 12.52
CA ILE A 242 -13.53 12.43 12.55
C ILE A 242 -12.22 11.80 12.11
N THR A 243 -11.45 12.51 11.27
CA THR A 243 -10.07 12.17 10.95
C THR A 243 -9.14 13.22 11.53
N ARG A 244 -8.04 12.80 12.19
CA ARG A 244 -7.06 13.68 12.81
C ARG A 244 -5.68 13.56 12.15
N ASP A 245 -4.88 14.59 12.29
CA ASP A 245 -3.46 14.56 11.96
C ASP A 245 -2.77 13.39 12.68
N ALA A 246 -1.99 12.64 11.94
CA ALA A 246 -1.28 11.48 12.44
C ALA A 246 0.19 11.46 11.99
N ASP A 247 0.75 12.57 11.51
CA ASP A 247 2.17 12.64 11.20
C ASP A 247 3.00 12.70 12.49
N LEU A 248 4.20 12.11 12.43
CA LEU A 248 5.13 12.12 13.55
C LEU A 248 6.18 13.20 13.30
N TYR A 249 6.19 14.19 14.18
CA TYR A 249 7.21 15.25 14.18
C TYR A 249 8.28 14.88 15.20
N ILE A 250 9.36 14.25 14.73
CA ILE A 250 10.48 13.79 15.56
C ILE A 250 11.66 14.72 15.32
N ASP A 251 12.13 15.32 16.39
CA ASP A 251 13.44 15.98 16.40
C ASP A 251 14.50 14.91 16.67
N GLU A 252 15.17 14.46 15.62
CA GLU A 252 16.13 13.35 15.68
C GLU A 252 17.50 13.83 16.17
N GLU A 253 17.84 15.11 16.00
CA GLU A 253 19.15 15.66 16.39
C GLU A 253 19.26 15.79 17.91
N ASP A 254 18.14 16.09 18.59
CA ASP A 254 18.09 16.22 20.04
C ASP A 254 17.72 14.91 20.76
N ALA A 255 17.37 13.83 20.02
CA ALA A 255 16.95 12.57 20.61
C ALA A 255 18.16 11.74 21.10
N GLN A 256 18.28 11.56 22.42
CA GLN A 256 19.28 10.65 22.99
C GLN A 256 19.01 9.17 22.67
N ASP A 257 17.75 8.79 22.50
CA ASP A 257 17.28 7.46 22.09
C ASP A 257 16.09 7.60 21.14
N LEU A 258 16.32 7.22 19.89
CA LEU A 258 15.33 7.32 18.82
C LEU A 258 14.07 6.48 19.12
N VAL A 259 14.22 5.32 19.73
CA VAL A 259 13.07 4.42 20.04
C VAL A 259 12.17 5.07 21.09
N VAL A 260 12.75 5.62 22.15
CA VAL A 260 12.01 6.31 23.22
C VAL A 260 11.29 7.53 22.65
N GLU A 261 11.93 8.28 21.77
CA GLU A 261 11.29 9.45 21.14
C GLU A 261 10.13 9.04 20.22
N VAL A 262 10.29 8.00 19.40
CA VAL A 262 9.22 7.45 18.57
C VAL A 262 8.04 7.00 19.45
N GLU A 263 8.28 6.27 20.54
CA GLU A 263 7.24 5.84 21.50
C GLU A 263 6.52 7.03 22.14
N ARG A 264 7.25 8.11 22.47
CA ARG A 264 6.68 9.36 23.00
C ARG A 264 5.77 10.04 21.99
N GLN A 265 6.22 10.13 20.74
CA GLN A 265 5.45 10.76 19.67
C GLN A 265 4.22 9.92 19.26
N LEU A 266 4.28 8.59 19.32
CA LEU A 266 3.14 7.72 19.11
C LEU A 266 1.99 8.01 20.11
N LYS A 267 2.32 8.32 21.37
CA LYS A 267 1.32 8.74 22.37
C LYS A 267 0.71 10.11 22.04
N LYS A 268 1.53 11.06 21.60
CA LYS A 268 1.05 12.40 21.19
C LYS A 268 0.19 12.38 19.94
N ARG A 269 0.53 11.51 18.96
CA ARG A 269 -0.19 11.33 17.71
C ARG A 269 -1.69 11.07 17.90
N GLN A 270 -2.07 10.41 18.98
CA GLN A 270 -3.49 10.18 19.29
C GLN A 270 -4.27 11.47 19.48
N ARG A 271 -3.63 12.60 19.84
CA ARG A 271 -4.21 13.92 20.11
C ARG A 271 -4.00 14.94 19.01
N GLY A 272 -3.74 14.50 17.76
CA GLY A 272 -3.59 15.38 16.62
C GLY A 272 -4.83 16.21 16.33
N GLN A 273 -4.65 17.38 15.66
CA GLN A 273 -5.75 18.25 15.26
C GLN A 273 -6.74 17.52 14.33
N ALA A 274 -8.01 17.87 14.37
CA ALA A 274 -9.00 17.41 13.42
C ALA A 274 -8.72 17.99 12.03
N VAL A 275 -8.78 17.15 10.99
CA VAL A 275 -8.50 17.55 9.61
C VAL A 275 -9.62 17.21 8.64
N ARG A 276 -10.60 16.38 9.06
CA ARG A 276 -11.80 16.05 8.27
C ARG A 276 -12.93 15.62 9.20
N LEU A 277 -14.14 16.09 8.88
CA LEU A 277 -15.40 15.66 9.47
C LEU A 277 -16.31 15.09 8.37
N GLU A 278 -16.68 13.82 8.51
CA GLU A 278 -17.68 13.14 7.71
C GLU A 278 -18.98 13.02 8.53
N PHE A 279 -20.12 13.37 7.95
CA PHE A 279 -21.41 13.33 8.64
C PHE A 279 -22.53 12.94 7.69
N GLU A 280 -23.58 12.29 8.22
CA GLU A 280 -24.72 11.83 7.43
C GLU A 280 -25.50 12.96 6.76
N VAL A 281 -26.04 12.68 5.59
CA VAL A 281 -27.03 13.52 4.93
C VAL A 281 -28.25 13.74 5.83
N GLY A 282 -28.81 14.95 5.83
CA GLY A 282 -29.93 15.32 6.70
C GLY A 282 -29.54 15.84 8.08
N THR A 283 -28.25 15.88 8.41
CA THR A 283 -27.77 16.53 9.65
C THR A 283 -28.17 18.01 9.68
N SER A 284 -28.81 18.45 10.75
CA SER A 284 -29.33 19.81 10.91
C SER A 284 -28.21 20.87 10.86
N ARG A 285 -28.58 22.11 10.54
CA ARG A 285 -27.63 23.24 10.55
C ARG A 285 -27.05 23.47 11.95
N PHE A 286 -27.85 23.30 12.97
CA PHE A 286 -27.43 23.43 14.39
C PHE A 286 -26.33 22.40 14.69
N MET A 287 -26.61 21.13 14.46
CA MET A 287 -25.67 20.03 14.73
C MET A 287 -24.34 20.19 13.95
N ARG A 288 -24.42 20.56 12.67
CA ARG A 288 -23.21 20.82 11.87
C ARG A 288 -22.38 21.95 12.45
N ARG A 289 -23.02 23.07 12.82
CA ARG A 289 -22.33 24.21 13.43
C ARG A 289 -21.70 23.85 14.76
N PHE A 290 -22.42 23.12 15.60
CA PHE A 290 -21.91 22.60 16.87
C PHE A 290 -20.65 21.77 16.68
N MET A 291 -20.69 20.71 15.85
CA MET A 291 -19.53 19.86 15.60
C MET A 291 -18.35 20.64 15.02
N THR A 292 -18.61 21.59 14.10
CA THR A 292 -17.54 22.38 13.45
C THR A 292 -16.84 23.28 14.47
N GLN A 293 -17.59 23.89 15.38
CA GLN A 293 -17.03 24.77 16.42
C GLN A 293 -16.21 23.97 17.45
N GLU A 294 -16.76 22.86 17.96
CA GLU A 294 -16.10 22.03 18.96
C GLU A 294 -14.80 21.38 18.45
N MET A 295 -14.70 21.12 17.14
CA MET A 295 -13.54 20.48 16.52
C MET A 295 -12.61 21.46 15.82
N ASN A 296 -12.92 22.77 15.82
CA ASN A 296 -12.15 23.83 15.15
C ASN A 296 -11.88 23.52 13.67
N LEU A 297 -12.94 23.20 12.93
CA LEU A 297 -12.88 22.84 11.50
C LEU A 297 -13.39 23.96 10.61
N GLU A 298 -12.86 24.04 9.39
CA GLU A 298 -13.32 24.92 8.32
C GLU A 298 -14.37 24.23 7.46
N LYS A 299 -15.04 24.98 6.59
CA LYS A 299 -16.08 24.45 5.68
C LYS A 299 -15.50 23.39 4.72
N GLU A 300 -14.28 23.59 4.30
CA GLU A 300 -13.53 22.73 3.37
C GLU A 300 -13.20 21.35 3.96
N ASP A 301 -13.25 21.22 5.28
CA ASP A 301 -12.99 19.98 6.01
C ASP A 301 -14.25 19.10 6.17
N MET A 302 -15.40 19.60 5.75
CA MET A 302 -16.70 18.97 5.99
C MET A 302 -17.18 18.17 4.78
N TYR A 303 -17.51 16.89 5.00
CA TYR A 303 -17.96 15.94 3.98
C TYR A 303 -19.31 15.35 4.36
N GLN A 304 -20.35 15.72 3.58
CA GLN A 304 -21.69 15.18 3.75
C GLN A 304 -21.81 13.85 3.02
N ILE A 305 -22.24 12.81 3.72
CA ILE A 305 -22.22 11.42 3.28
C ILE A 305 -23.64 10.88 3.15
N ASP A 306 -23.95 10.31 1.99
CA ASP A 306 -25.24 9.66 1.70
C ASP A 306 -25.09 8.13 1.69
N GLY A 307 -24.83 7.56 2.85
CA GLY A 307 -24.60 6.13 3.07
C GLY A 307 -23.86 5.84 4.39
N PRO A 308 -23.44 4.59 4.64
CA PRO A 308 -22.69 4.24 5.84
C PRO A 308 -21.34 4.95 5.85
N LEU A 309 -20.99 5.61 6.94
CA LEU A 309 -19.68 6.23 7.11
C LEU A 309 -18.59 5.14 7.20
N ASP A 310 -17.36 5.47 6.77
CA ASP A 310 -16.23 4.53 6.83
C ASP A 310 -16.45 3.21 6.07
N MET A 311 -16.24 3.23 4.77
CA MET A 311 -16.37 2.03 3.93
C MET A 311 -15.31 0.96 4.21
N THR A 312 -14.30 1.22 5.05
CA THR A 312 -13.29 0.19 5.40
C THR A 312 -13.90 -1.01 6.12
N VAL A 313 -15.11 -0.87 6.68
CA VAL A 313 -15.90 -1.99 7.26
C VAL A 313 -16.10 -3.14 6.26
N PHE A 314 -16.17 -2.84 4.99
CA PHE A 314 -16.38 -3.84 3.94
C PHE A 314 -15.17 -4.76 3.71
N PHE A 315 -13.97 -4.44 4.19
CA PHE A 315 -12.85 -5.38 4.16
C PHE A 315 -13.18 -6.71 4.87
N GLY A 316 -13.80 -6.61 6.06
CA GLY A 316 -14.25 -7.79 6.80
C GLY A 316 -15.44 -8.49 6.12
N PHE A 317 -16.38 -7.72 5.59
CA PHE A 317 -17.57 -8.25 4.92
C PHE A 317 -17.23 -9.02 3.64
N CYS A 318 -16.25 -8.56 2.86
CA CYS A 318 -15.78 -9.27 1.67
C CYS A 318 -15.26 -10.68 1.95
N GLY A 319 -14.99 -11.03 3.22
CA GLY A 319 -14.65 -12.37 3.69
C GLY A 319 -15.84 -13.33 3.91
N ILE A 320 -17.09 -12.92 3.66
CA ILE A 320 -18.29 -13.70 3.95
C ILE A 320 -18.25 -15.10 3.31
N LYS A 321 -18.56 -16.15 4.09
CA LYS A 321 -18.53 -17.55 3.64
C LYS A 321 -19.69 -17.85 2.69
N GLY A 322 -19.47 -18.77 1.75
CA GLY A 322 -20.50 -19.20 0.80
C GLY A 322 -20.57 -18.41 -0.51
N TYR A 323 -19.84 -17.30 -0.63
CA TYR A 323 -19.87 -16.39 -1.79
C TYR A 323 -18.53 -16.29 -2.53
N ASN A 324 -17.83 -17.42 -2.67
CA ASN A 324 -16.52 -17.46 -3.34
C ASN A 324 -16.61 -17.07 -4.83
N HIS A 325 -17.75 -17.32 -5.48
CA HIS A 325 -18.00 -16.93 -6.88
C HIS A 325 -18.03 -15.40 -7.10
N LEU A 326 -18.23 -14.62 -6.02
CA LEU A 326 -18.19 -13.15 -6.05
C LEU A 326 -16.81 -12.56 -5.76
N ARG A 327 -15.75 -13.38 -5.73
CA ARG A 327 -14.35 -12.96 -5.49
C ARG A 327 -13.46 -13.43 -6.61
N TYR A 328 -12.27 -12.86 -6.66
CA TYR A 328 -11.20 -13.46 -7.46
C TYR A 328 -10.95 -14.91 -6.99
N PRO A 329 -10.66 -15.83 -7.89
CA PRO A 329 -10.09 -17.12 -7.51
C PRO A 329 -8.88 -16.92 -6.60
N GLU A 330 -8.70 -17.82 -5.62
CA GLU A 330 -7.52 -17.73 -4.76
C GLU A 330 -6.24 -17.83 -5.61
N ALA A 331 -5.33 -16.86 -5.47
CA ALA A 331 -4.06 -16.93 -6.14
C ALA A 331 -3.08 -17.72 -5.26
N HIS A 332 -2.64 -18.83 -5.77
CA HIS A 332 -1.58 -19.63 -5.14
C HIS A 332 -0.25 -19.22 -5.78
N PRO A 333 0.71 -18.69 -5.00
CA PRO A 333 2.05 -18.46 -5.52
C PRO A 333 2.71 -19.79 -5.89
N HIS A 334 3.30 -19.84 -7.07
CA HIS A 334 3.99 -21.03 -7.58
C HIS A 334 5.47 -21.03 -7.18
N SER A 335 6.12 -22.19 -7.24
CA SER A 335 7.56 -22.26 -7.00
C SER A 335 8.32 -21.39 -8.00
N PRO A 336 9.34 -20.63 -7.55
CA PRO A 336 10.16 -19.87 -8.48
C PRO A 336 10.79 -20.81 -9.53
N TRP A 337 10.63 -20.47 -10.78
CA TRP A 337 11.15 -21.30 -11.87
C TRP A 337 12.62 -21.65 -11.71
N SER A 338 13.41 -20.67 -11.29
CA SER A 338 14.84 -20.86 -11.04
C SER A 338 15.16 -21.84 -9.91
N MET A 339 14.16 -22.19 -9.08
CA MET A 339 14.30 -23.08 -7.90
C MET A 339 13.63 -24.45 -8.09
N LEU A 340 13.01 -24.72 -9.23
CA LEU A 340 12.36 -26.01 -9.48
C LEU A 340 13.34 -27.20 -9.41
N ASP A 341 14.61 -26.96 -9.72
CA ASP A 341 15.66 -27.99 -9.60
C ASP A 341 15.85 -28.51 -8.16
N LEU A 342 15.55 -27.68 -7.12
CA LEU A 342 15.56 -28.11 -5.72
C LEU A 342 14.52 -29.19 -5.41
N LYS A 343 13.37 -29.14 -6.05
CA LYS A 343 12.32 -30.16 -5.91
C LYS A 343 12.71 -31.46 -6.63
N ARG A 344 13.48 -31.37 -7.72
CA ARG A 344 13.91 -32.52 -8.53
C ARG A 344 15.07 -33.30 -7.92
N THR A 345 15.91 -32.63 -7.16
CA THR A 345 17.12 -33.16 -6.54
C THR A 345 17.18 -32.77 -5.06
N PRO A 346 16.67 -33.63 -4.15
CA PRO A 346 16.61 -33.30 -2.72
C PRO A 346 17.96 -32.97 -2.07
N GLU A 347 19.06 -33.31 -2.74
CA GLU A 347 20.44 -33.07 -2.25
C GLU A 347 20.96 -31.67 -2.63
N THR A 348 20.32 -30.99 -3.59
CA THR A 348 20.73 -29.67 -4.05
C THR A 348 20.22 -28.61 -3.08
N ASN A 349 21.11 -27.87 -2.45
CA ASN A 349 20.73 -26.76 -1.59
C ASN A 349 20.67 -25.43 -2.36
N ILE A 350 20.00 -24.42 -1.79
CA ILE A 350 19.81 -23.11 -2.42
C ILE A 350 21.15 -22.40 -2.71
N PHE A 351 22.18 -22.60 -1.90
CA PHE A 351 23.51 -22.00 -2.10
C PHE A 351 24.20 -22.57 -3.36
N ASP A 352 24.02 -23.87 -3.62
CA ASP A 352 24.57 -24.51 -4.83
C ASP A 352 23.93 -23.92 -6.08
N MET A 353 22.59 -23.70 -6.06
CA MET A 353 21.89 -23.08 -7.18
C MET A 353 22.33 -21.64 -7.44
N ILE A 354 22.43 -20.82 -6.38
CA ILE A 354 22.89 -19.42 -6.49
C ILE A 354 24.33 -19.36 -6.99
N ARG A 355 25.13 -20.40 -6.73
CA ARG A 355 26.51 -20.50 -7.21
C ARG A 355 26.58 -20.83 -8.72
N GLU A 356 25.60 -21.55 -9.25
CA GLU A 356 25.52 -21.86 -10.67
C GLU A 356 25.04 -20.68 -11.49
N LYS A 357 24.02 -19.94 -11.03
CA LYS A 357 23.43 -18.80 -11.70
C LYS A 357 22.69 -17.87 -10.73
N ASP A 358 22.51 -16.63 -11.14
CA ASP A 358 21.62 -15.71 -10.45
C ASP A 358 20.15 -16.19 -10.54
N LEU A 359 19.38 -16.00 -9.44
CA LEU A 359 17.99 -16.45 -9.37
C LEU A 359 17.06 -15.23 -9.29
N LEU A 360 16.16 -15.11 -10.27
CA LEU A 360 15.11 -14.09 -10.26
C LEU A 360 13.85 -14.62 -9.57
N ILE A 361 13.25 -13.79 -8.74
CA ILE A 361 11.98 -14.03 -8.03
C ILE A 361 10.98 -12.97 -8.50
N HIS A 362 9.79 -13.38 -8.92
CA HIS A 362 8.72 -12.50 -9.38
C HIS A 362 7.46 -12.67 -8.52
N LEU A 363 7.33 -11.84 -7.47
CA LEU A 363 6.16 -11.82 -6.60
C LEU A 363 4.97 -11.10 -7.25
N PRO A 364 3.71 -11.44 -6.93
CA PRO A 364 3.23 -12.54 -6.08
C PRO A 364 3.03 -13.86 -6.82
N TYR A 365 3.41 -13.93 -8.08
CA TYR A 365 3.21 -15.10 -8.94
C TYR A 365 4.10 -16.27 -8.51
N GLU A 366 5.28 -15.96 -8.01
CA GLU A 366 6.23 -16.91 -7.42
C GLU A 366 6.24 -16.78 -5.89
N SER A 367 6.55 -17.87 -5.20
CA SER A 367 6.42 -17.98 -3.74
C SER A 367 7.54 -17.27 -2.99
N PHE A 368 7.18 -16.31 -2.15
CA PHE A 368 8.08 -15.68 -1.18
C PHE A 368 8.58 -16.68 -0.13
N ASP A 369 7.72 -17.61 0.28
CA ASP A 369 8.06 -18.59 1.30
C ASP A 369 9.07 -19.62 0.77
N GLU A 370 8.88 -20.12 -0.45
CA GLU A 370 9.80 -21.09 -1.07
C GLU A 370 11.12 -20.46 -1.52
N SER A 371 11.17 -19.15 -1.70
CA SER A 371 12.36 -18.41 -2.13
C SER A 371 13.07 -17.73 -0.97
N VAL A 372 12.63 -16.52 -0.60
CA VAL A 372 13.34 -15.66 0.37
C VAL A 372 13.32 -16.26 1.77
N VAL A 373 12.17 -16.79 2.20
CA VAL A 373 12.07 -17.41 3.53
C VAL A 373 12.91 -18.69 3.58
N ASN A 374 12.86 -19.52 2.55
CA ASN A 374 13.68 -20.72 2.43
C ASN A 374 15.18 -20.39 2.42
N PHE A 375 15.61 -19.34 1.70
CA PHE A 375 17.01 -18.88 1.71
C PHE A 375 17.47 -18.52 3.12
N LEU A 376 16.65 -17.80 3.89
CA LEU A 376 16.97 -17.42 5.26
C LEU A 376 16.97 -18.63 6.23
N TYR A 377 16.02 -19.55 6.12
CA TYR A 377 16.01 -20.76 6.93
C TYR A 377 17.15 -21.71 6.59
N SER A 378 17.49 -21.82 5.30
CA SER A 378 18.68 -22.57 4.88
C SER A 378 19.94 -21.94 5.48
N ALA A 379 20.07 -20.61 5.42
CA ALA A 379 21.18 -19.89 6.06
C ALA A 379 21.22 -20.10 7.58
N ALA A 380 20.06 -20.09 8.23
CA ALA A 380 19.97 -20.28 9.68
C ALA A 380 20.40 -21.68 10.12
N ASN A 381 20.14 -22.71 9.32
CA ASN A 381 20.43 -24.11 9.67
C ASN A 381 21.77 -24.62 9.14
N ASP A 382 22.36 -23.98 8.14
CA ASP A 382 23.63 -24.42 7.56
C ASP A 382 24.79 -24.11 8.48
N LYS A 383 25.57 -25.17 8.86
CA LYS A 383 26.72 -25.07 9.78
C LYS A 383 27.87 -24.19 9.26
N ASP A 384 27.98 -24.04 7.93
CA ASP A 384 29.03 -23.28 7.28
C ASP A 384 28.67 -21.79 7.11
N VAL A 385 27.42 -21.38 7.36
CA VAL A 385 27.03 -19.97 7.44
C VAL A 385 27.54 -19.36 8.75
N LEU A 386 28.26 -18.25 8.63
CA LEU A 386 28.89 -17.52 9.72
C LEU A 386 28.08 -16.32 10.17
N ALA A 387 27.51 -15.57 9.25
CA ALA A 387 26.78 -14.35 9.55
C ALA A 387 25.63 -14.09 8.57
N ILE A 388 24.61 -13.38 9.07
CA ILE A 388 23.48 -12.86 8.28
C ILE A 388 23.32 -11.38 8.62
N LYS A 389 23.29 -10.52 7.60
CA LYS A 389 22.98 -9.09 7.75
C LYS A 389 21.75 -8.75 6.92
N GLN A 390 20.79 -8.01 7.48
CA GLN A 390 19.51 -7.73 6.80
C GLN A 390 18.93 -6.37 7.14
N THR A 391 18.32 -5.71 6.13
CA THR A 391 17.48 -4.53 6.33
C THR A 391 16.03 -4.92 6.45
N LEU A 392 15.29 -4.35 7.40
CA LEU A 392 13.84 -4.56 7.60
C LEU A 392 13.13 -3.21 7.69
N TYR A 393 12.11 -3.02 6.84
CA TYR A 393 11.32 -1.77 6.79
C TYR A 393 9.90 -1.96 7.34
N ARG A 394 9.19 -2.99 6.90
CA ARG A 394 7.87 -3.41 7.37
C ARG A 394 7.86 -4.90 7.55
N VAL A 395 7.54 -5.34 8.74
CA VAL A 395 7.43 -6.77 9.08
C VAL A 395 6.07 -7.07 9.69
N SER A 396 5.56 -8.27 9.45
CA SER A 396 4.33 -8.72 10.13
C SER A 396 4.65 -9.14 11.57
N SER A 397 3.65 -9.12 12.45
CA SER A 397 3.79 -9.56 13.85
C SER A 397 4.20 -11.05 13.97
N SER A 398 3.86 -11.86 12.98
CA SER A 398 4.21 -13.29 12.88
C SER A 398 5.18 -13.57 11.73
N SER A 399 6.15 -12.65 11.49
CA SER A 399 7.06 -12.71 10.36
C SER A 399 7.92 -13.98 10.32
N PRO A 400 7.86 -14.81 9.25
CA PRO A 400 8.74 -15.95 9.09
C PRO A 400 10.20 -15.52 8.89
N VAL A 401 10.44 -14.32 8.36
CA VAL A 401 11.76 -13.72 8.22
C VAL A 401 12.37 -13.47 9.59
N VAL A 402 11.62 -12.86 10.53
CA VAL A 402 12.09 -12.65 11.92
C VAL A 402 12.36 -13.98 12.60
N GLN A 403 11.51 -14.98 12.42
CA GLN A 403 11.70 -16.33 12.97
C GLN A 403 12.97 -17.00 12.45
N ALA A 404 13.26 -16.87 11.15
CA ALA A 404 14.49 -17.41 10.57
C ALA A 404 15.76 -16.73 11.14
N LEU A 405 15.71 -15.40 11.35
CA LEU A 405 16.82 -14.67 11.96
C LEU A 405 17.03 -15.06 13.43
N GLU A 406 15.95 -15.23 14.21
CA GLU A 406 16.03 -15.76 15.58
C GLU A 406 16.65 -17.16 15.59
N LYS A 407 16.24 -18.03 14.67
CA LYS A 407 16.80 -19.38 14.53
C LYS A 407 18.29 -19.34 14.19
N ALA A 408 18.72 -18.40 13.35
CA ALA A 408 20.13 -18.21 13.04
C ALA A 408 20.96 -17.83 14.28
N VAL A 409 20.45 -16.91 15.11
CA VAL A 409 21.10 -16.56 16.39
C VAL A 409 21.19 -17.76 17.31
N GLN A 410 20.10 -18.52 17.50
CA GLN A 410 20.05 -19.72 18.31
C GLN A 410 21.08 -20.78 17.85
N ASN A 411 21.35 -20.86 16.55
CA ASN A 411 22.35 -21.74 15.95
C ASN A 411 23.77 -21.13 15.95
N GLY A 412 23.98 -20.05 16.72
CA GLY A 412 25.30 -19.46 16.97
C GLY A 412 25.87 -18.58 15.87
N LYS A 413 25.01 -18.12 14.92
CA LYS A 413 25.43 -17.23 13.82
C LYS A 413 25.40 -15.77 14.25
N GLN A 414 26.30 -14.97 13.69
CA GLN A 414 26.25 -13.53 13.87
C GLN A 414 25.10 -12.95 13.02
N VAL A 415 24.12 -12.34 13.65
CA VAL A 415 22.97 -11.72 12.98
C VAL A 415 22.95 -10.23 13.27
N THR A 416 23.01 -9.41 12.21
CA THR A 416 22.87 -7.94 12.27
C THR A 416 21.64 -7.52 11.49
N VAL A 417 20.75 -6.79 12.15
CA VAL A 417 19.49 -6.32 11.53
C VAL A 417 19.39 -4.82 11.67
N LEU A 418 19.23 -4.12 10.55
CA LEU A 418 18.79 -2.73 10.57
C LEU A 418 17.27 -2.71 10.48
N MET A 419 16.60 -2.30 11.55
CA MET A 419 15.14 -2.19 11.65
C MET A 419 14.73 -0.72 11.53
N GLU A 420 13.95 -0.38 10.51
CA GLU A 420 13.40 0.96 10.34
C GLU A 420 12.23 1.21 11.30
N VAL A 421 12.46 1.96 12.39
CA VAL A 421 11.45 2.23 13.42
C VAL A 421 10.54 3.42 13.10
N LYS A 422 10.86 4.19 12.05
CA LYS A 422 10.07 5.32 11.56
C LYS A 422 9.18 4.93 10.37
N ALA A 423 8.96 3.63 10.13
CA ALA A 423 8.06 3.15 9.08
C ALA A 423 6.62 3.51 9.44
N ARG A 424 6.01 4.45 8.68
CA ARG A 424 4.72 5.07 8.99
C ARG A 424 3.62 4.03 9.20
N PHE A 425 2.91 4.12 10.34
CA PHE A 425 1.87 3.24 10.85
C PHE A 425 2.32 1.84 11.29
N ASP A 426 3.59 1.49 11.09
CA ASP A 426 4.19 0.23 11.55
C ASP A 426 5.19 0.43 12.70
N GLU A 427 5.34 1.66 13.21
CA GLU A 427 6.35 2.04 14.19
C GLU A 427 6.33 1.14 15.44
N ALA A 428 5.14 1.00 16.06
CA ALA A 428 4.98 0.18 17.26
C ALA A 428 5.31 -1.30 17.03
N ASN A 429 4.85 -1.86 15.90
CA ASN A 429 5.13 -3.24 15.54
C ASN A 429 6.61 -3.46 15.23
N ASN A 430 7.25 -2.53 14.52
CA ASN A 430 8.67 -2.63 14.20
C ASN A 430 9.55 -2.53 15.46
N ILE A 431 9.21 -1.65 16.40
CA ILE A 431 9.89 -1.59 17.71
C ILE A 431 9.74 -2.92 18.46
N LEU A 432 8.52 -3.51 18.47
CA LEU A 432 8.29 -4.81 19.11
C LEU A 432 9.17 -5.92 18.49
N MET A 433 9.22 -5.98 17.15
CA MET A 433 10.05 -6.99 16.44
C MET A 433 11.54 -6.75 16.63
N ALA A 434 11.99 -5.50 16.67
CA ALA A 434 13.38 -5.15 16.94
C ALA A 434 13.81 -5.64 18.35
N ARG A 435 13.02 -5.34 19.38
CA ARG A 435 13.27 -5.82 20.76
C ARG A 435 13.25 -7.36 20.86
N ARG A 436 12.39 -8.01 20.09
CA ARG A 436 12.32 -9.46 20.01
C ARG A 436 13.62 -10.05 19.45
N LEU A 437 14.15 -9.51 18.36
CA LEU A 437 15.42 -9.91 17.76
C LEU A 437 16.60 -9.63 18.70
N GLU A 438 16.64 -8.48 19.36
CA GLU A 438 17.67 -8.11 20.33
C GLU A 438 17.68 -9.09 21.52
N LYS A 439 16.50 -9.41 22.06
CA LYS A 439 16.36 -10.41 23.13
C LYS A 439 16.83 -11.81 22.72
N ALA A 440 16.70 -12.17 21.45
CA ALA A 440 17.25 -13.41 20.91
C ALA A 440 18.79 -13.40 20.80
N GLY A 441 19.43 -12.22 20.85
CA GLY A 441 20.87 -12.02 20.76
C GLY A 441 21.35 -11.49 19.38
N ALA A 442 20.45 -10.99 18.52
CA ALA A 442 20.84 -10.30 17.31
C ALA A 442 21.37 -8.89 17.62
N HIS A 443 22.30 -8.41 16.81
CA HIS A 443 22.70 -7.01 16.83
C HIS A 443 21.67 -6.19 16.03
N VAL A 444 20.89 -5.34 16.71
CA VAL A 444 19.83 -4.53 16.09
C VAL A 444 20.25 -3.08 16.03
N ILE A 445 20.07 -2.47 14.83
CA ILE A 445 20.28 -1.05 14.58
C ILE A 445 18.87 -0.45 14.35
N TYR A 446 18.51 0.56 15.14
CA TYR A 446 17.18 1.17 15.15
C TYR A 446 17.07 2.37 14.20
N GLY A 447 17.20 2.12 12.89
CA GLY A 447 17.19 3.17 11.87
C GLY A 447 18.47 3.99 11.82
N LEU A 448 18.44 5.09 11.08
CA LEU A 448 19.54 6.04 10.94
C LEU A 448 19.03 7.45 11.23
N VAL A 449 19.83 8.25 11.90
CA VAL A 449 19.52 9.67 12.17
C VAL A 449 19.46 10.44 10.85
N GLY A 450 18.43 11.26 10.66
CA GLY A 450 18.22 12.08 9.46
C GLY A 450 17.82 11.32 8.20
N LEU A 451 17.94 9.99 8.16
CA LEU A 451 17.58 9.16 7.02
C LEU A 451 16.56 8.07 7.39
N LYS A 452 15.80 7.60 6.41
CA LYS A 452 14.96 6.40 6.53
C LYS A 452 15.53 5.29 5.67
N THR A 453 15.75 4.11 6.23
CA THR A 453 16.23 2.96 5.46
C THR A 453 15.10 2.27 4.75
N HIS A 454 15.09 2.34 3.42
CA HIS A 454 14.06 1.73 2.58
C HIS A 454 14.61 0.68 1.60
N SER A 455 15.91 0.48 1.57
CA SER A 455 16.57 -0.60 0.81
C SER A 455 16.13 -1.98 1.29
N LYS A 456 16.14 -2.97 0.40
CA LYS A 456 15.87 -4.37 0.70
C LYS A 456 17.10 -5.17 0.32
N CYS A 457 17.91 -5.48 1.32
CA CYS A 457 19.17 -6.20 1.17
C CYS A 457 19.35 -7.22 2.28
N THR A 458 19.72 -8.43 1.90
CA THR A 458 20.18 -9.49 2.80
C THR A 458 21.55 -9.96 2.34
N LEU A 459 22.48 -10.07 3.27
CA LEU A 459 23.81 -10.61 3.03
C LEU A 459 24.02 -11.83 3.94
N VAL A 460 24.29 -12.98 3.33
CA VAL A 460 24.69 -14.22 4.02
C VAL A 460 26.15 -14.49 3.73
N ILE A 461 26.94 -14.69 4.79
CA ILE A 461 28.37 -14.98 4.71
C ILE A 461 28.58 -16.45 5.05
N ARG A 462 29.03 -17.23 4.10
CA ARG A 462 29.22 -18.68 4.20
C ARG A 462 30.68 -19.07 3.97
N ARG A 463 31.16 -20.04 4.71
CA ARG A 463 32.47 -20.66 4.50
C ARG A 463 32.30 -21.75 3.42
N GLU A 464 33.04 -21.64 2.34
CA GLU A 464 33.10 -22.62 1.28
C GLU A 464 34.47 -23.33 1.30
N LYS A 465 34.65 -24.35 0.44
CA LYS A 465 35.93 -25.05 0.31
C LYS A 465 37.04 -24.14 -0.17
N ASP A 466 36.71 -23.16 -0.99
CA ASP A 466 37.63 -22.20 -1.63
C ASP A 466 37.74 -20.85 -0.87
N GLY A 467 37.08 -20.72 0.28
CA GLY A 467 37.16 -19.52 1.11
C GLY A 467 35.81 -19.01 1.61
N ILE A 468 35.70 -17.70 1.87
CA ILE A 468 34.46 -17.07 2.28
C ILE A 468 33.70 -16.58 1.07
N ARG A 469 32.45 -17.04 0.93
CA ARG A 469 31.55 -16.60 -0.13
C ARG A 469 30.39 -15.78 0.45
N ARG A 470 29.96 -14.76 -0.29
CA ARG A 470 28.87 -13.86 0.07
C ARG A 470 27.69 -14.14 -0.84
N TYR A 471 26.55 -14.40 -0.25
CA TYR A 471 25.27 -14.58 -0.94
C TYR A 471 24.39 -13.39 -0.65
N VAL A 472 23.91 -12.74 -1.68
CA VAL A 472 23.18 -11.47 -1.58
C VAL A 472 21.78 -11.65 -2.14
N HIS A 473 20.77 -11.18 -1.41
CA HIS A 473 19.45 -10.94 -1.92
C HIS A 473 19.20 -9.44 -1.95
N VAL A 474 18.82 -8.91 -3.11
CA VAL A 474 18.35 -7.53 -3.29
C VAL A 474 16.98 -7.56 -3.93
N ALA A 475 16.08 -6.65 -3.49
CA ALA A 475 14.70 -6.66 -3.97
C ALA A 475 14.11 -5.25 -4.08
N THR A 476 13.05 -5.15 -4.88
CA THR A 476 12.21 -3.96 -4.98
C THR A 476 11.19 -3.88 -3.83
N GLY A 477 10.78 -5.03 -3.30
CA GLY A 477 9.73 -5.22 -2.29
C GLY A 477 10.22 -5.55 -0.89
N ASN A 478 9.39 -5.27 0.12
CA ASN A 478 9.70 -5.49 1.53
C ASN A 478 9.76 -6.98 1.90
N TYR A 479 10.52 -7.30 2.96
CA TYR A 479 10.54 -8.62 3.59
C TYR A 479 9.29 -8.86 4.46
N ASN A 480 8.12 -8.90 3.81
CA ASN A 480 6.83 -9.03 4.48
C ASN A 480 5.95 -10.05 3.73
N ALA A 481 5.73 -11.23 4.34
CA ALA A 481 4.99 -12.34 3.75
C ALA A 481 3.54 -12.00 3.38
N SER A 482 2.91 -11.06 4.08
CA SER A 482 1.53 -10.64 3.78
C SER A 482 1.48 -9.77 2.51
N THR A 483 2.35 -8.77 2.41
CA THR A 483 2.40 -7.90 1.22
C THR A 483 2.98 -8.62 0.01
N ALA A 484 3.85 -9.61 0.20
CA ALA A 484 4.42 -10.44 -0.86
C ALA A 484 3.37 -11.25 -1.65
N LYS A 485 2.16 -11.43 -1.10
CA LYS A 485 1.02 -12.08 -1.78
C LYS A 485 0.12 -11.10 -2.55
N LEU A 486 0.35 -9.79 -2.39
CA LEU A 486 -0.52 -8.74 -2.92
C LEU A 486 0.21 -7.74 -3.83
N TYR A 487 1.54 -7.60 -3.68
CA TYR A 487 2.36 -6.63 -4.39
C TYR A 487 3.19 -7.32 -5.45
N THR A 488 3.25 -6.71 -6.63
CA THR A 488 4.19 -7.18 -7.66
C THR A 488 5.57 -6.64 -7.33
N ASP A 489 6.50 -7.53 -7.04
CA ASP A 489 7.88 -7.19 -6.70
C ASP A 489 8.87 -8.15 -7.33
N LEU A 490 10.12 -7.71 -7.39
CA LEU A 490 11.24 -8.47 -7.93
C LEU A 490 12.31 -8.66 -6.88
N GLY A 491 12.92 -9.83 -6.85
CA GLY A 491 14.09 -10.13 -6.03
C GLY A 491 15.14 -10.89 -6.84
N ILE A 492 16.40 -10.67 -6.53
CA ILE A 492 17.53 -11.39 -7.11
C ILE A 492 18.36 -11.98 -5.99
N LEU A 493 18.66 -13.28 -6.11
CA LEU A 493 19.65 -13.98 -5.32
C LEU A 493 20.90 -14.18 -6.18
N THR A 494 22.04 -13.71 -5.68
CA THR A 494 23.33 -13.80 -6.39
C THR A 494 24.49 -14.10 -5.44
N CYS A 495 25.53 -14.70 -5.92
CA CYS A 495 26.82 -14.78 -5.22
C CYS A 495 27.97 -14.11 -6.01
N ASN A 496 27.62 -13.18 -6.91
CA ASN A 496 28.61 -12.38 -7.63
C ASN A 496 29.45 -11.60 -6.63
N ASP A 497 30.79 -11.72 -6.75
CA ASP A 497 31.74 -11.13 -5.79
C ASP A 497 31.60 -9.61 -5.68
N ARG A 498 31.31 -8.90 -6.79
CA ARG A 498 31.09 -7.44 -6.77
C ARG A 498 29.88 -7.06 -5.92
N PHE A 499 28.77 -7.76 -6.10
CA PHE A 499 27.59 -7.58 -5.25
C PHE A 499 27.88 -7.91 -3.79
N GLY A 500 28.63 -8.98 -3.54
CA GLY A 500 29.00 -9.40 -2.20
C GLY A 500 29.90 -8.39 -1.46
N ILE A 501 30.86 -7.79 -2.17
CA ILE A 501 31.74 -6.74 -1.65
C ILE A 501 30.93 -5.49 -1.35
N ASP A 502 30.12 -5.04 -2.29
CA ASP A 502 29.26 -3.85 -2.14
C ASP A 502 28.24 -4.02 -1.00
N ALA A 503 27.61 -5.20 -0.90
CA ALA A 503 26.70 -5.50 0.21
C ALA A 503 27.42 -5.48 1.58
N SER A 504 28.65 -5.98 1.65
CA SER A 504 29.44 -5.90 2.89
C SER A 504 29.74 -4.45 3.26
N ALA A 505 30.17 -3.65 2.29
CA ALA A 505 30.45 -2.23 2.45
C ALA A 505 29.18 -1.44 2.78
N PHE A 506 28.06 -1.78 2.16
CA PHE A 506 26.75 -1.19 2.44
C PHE A 506 26.32 -1.40 3.89
N PHE A 507 26.43 -2.61 4.43
CA PHE A 507 26.14 -2.86 5.83
C PHE A 507 27.12 -2.18 6.78
N ASN A 508 28.39 -2.02 6.40
CA ASN A 508 29.36 -1.26 7.21
C ASN A 508 29.03 0.23 7.24
N LEU A 509 28.56 0.81 6.12
CA LEU A 509 28.05 2.18 6.06
C LEU A 509 26.83 2.37 6.98
N LEU A 510 25.91 1.38 7.02
CA LEU A 510 24.69 1.44 7.82
C LEU A 510 24.95 1.21 9.33
N SER A 511 25.97 0.45 9.70
CA SER A 511 26.22 0.04 11.08
C SER A 511 27.35 0.82 11.77
N GLY A 512 28.11 1.61 11.05
CA GLY A 512 29.27 2.34 11.56
C GLY A 512 29.51 3.68 10.88
N TYR A 513 30.40 4.45 11.43
CA TYR A 513 30.83 5.74 10.85
C TYR A 513 31.92 5.49 9.80
N SER A 514 31.56 4.79 8.70
CA SER A 514 32.49 4.62 7.58
C SER A 514 32.11 5.54 6.44
N ASP A 515 33.12 6.11 5.77
CA ASP A 515 32.90 6.86 4.55
C ASP A 515 32.31 5.95 3.46
N PRO A 516 31.46 6.48 2.56
CA PRO A 516 30.93 5.72 1.45
C PRO A 516 32.10 5.17 0.59
N PRO A 517 32.13 3.85 0.32
CA PRO A 517 33.14 3.30 -0.56
C PRO A 517 32.88 3.70 -2.03
N ILE A 518 33.83 3.41 -2.89
CA ILE A 518 33.58 3.37 -4.34
C ILE A 518 32.79 2.09 -4.60
N TRP A 519 31.53 2.27 -5.07
CA TRP A 519 30.65 1.17 -5.40
C TRP A 519 31.00 0.58 -6.78
N ASP A 520 31.00 -0.73 -6.89
CA ASP A 520 31.24 -1.43 -8.16
C ASP A 520 29.91 -1.73 -8.89
N SER A 521 28.92 -2.23 -8.17
CA SER A 521 27.60 -2.62 -8.69
C SER A 521 26.46 -1.87 -8.04
N PHE A 522 26.55 -1.52 -6.74
CA PHE A 522 25.48 -0.83 -6.02
C PHE A 522 25.45 0.65 -6.36
N ILE A 523 24.25 1.14 -6.62
CA ILE A 523 23.95 2.56 -6.80
C ILE A 523 23.06 2.94 -5.63
N VAL A 524 23.53 3.88 -4.77
CA VAL A 524 22.98 4.09 -3.43
C VAL A 524 22.41 5.50 -3.30
N ALA A 525 21.18 5.65 -2.82
CA ALA A 525 20.68 6.94 -2.35
C ALA A 525 21.00 7.11 -0.85
N PRO A 526 21.28 8.34 -0.39
CA PRO A 526 21.31 9.61 -1.12
C PRO A 526 22.66 9.93 -1.79
N ILE A 527 23.57 8.97 -1.92
CA ILE A 527 24.97 9.19 -2.32
C ILE A 527 25.09 9.50 -3.81
N ASN A 528 24.71 8.57 -4.68
CA ASN A 528 24.93 8.66 -6.13
C ASN A 528 23.73 8.26 -7.01
N LEU A 529 22.63 7.76 -6.44
CA LEU A 529 21.53 7.19 -7.23
C LEU A 529 20.88 8.24 -8.14
N ARG A 530 20.60 9.44 -7.62
CA ARG A 530 20.00 10.52 -8.42
C ARG A 530 20.91 10.94 -9.58
N GLN A 531 22.19 11.13 -9.29
CA GLN A 531 23.18 11.54 -10.29
C GLN A 531 23.32 10.44 -11.37
N ARG A 532 23.35 9.17 -10.97
CA ARG A 532 23.45 8.05 -11.92
C ARG A 532 22.24 7.96 -12.85
N CYS A 533 21.01 8.18 -12.34
CA CYS A 533 19.83 8.24 -13.20
C CYS A 533 19.94 9.36 -14.24
N ILE A 534 20.41 10.54 -13.85
CA ILE A 534 20.63 11.67 -14.76
C ILE A 534 21.66 11.30 -15.84
N GLU A 535 22.78 10.69 -15.46
CA GLU A 535 23.83 10.25 -16.40
C GLU A 535 23.33 9.23 -17.43
N LEU A 536 22.49 8.29 -16.98
CA LEU A 536 21.87 7.29 -17.85
C LEU A 536 20.93 7.95 -18.88
N ILE A 537 20.15 8.96 -18.47
CA ILE A 537 19.28 9.73 -19.37
C ILE A 537 20.12 10.60 -20.32
N ASP A 538 21.15 11.28 -19.81
CA ASP A 538 22.07 12.08 -20.64
C ASP A 538 22.77 11.26 -21.73
N ARG A 539 23.07 10.01 -21.42
CA ARG A 539 23.62 9.07 -22.39
C ARG A 539 22.65 8.77 -23.54
N GLU A 540 21.37 8.55 -23.25
CA GLU A 540 20.35 8.37 -24.30
C GLU A 540 20.14 9.68 -25.09
N ILE A 541 20.21 10.86 -24.46
CA ILE A 541 20.22 12.16 -25.17
C ILE A 541 21.38 12.24 -26.16
N HIS A 542 22.57 11.79 -25.75
CA HIS A 542 23.74 11.78 -26.61
C HIS A 542 23.53 10.90 -27.85
N PHE A 543 23.01 9.68 -27.69
CA PHE A 543 22.69 8.80 -28.80
C PHE A 543 21.65 9.40 -29.74
N ALA A 544 20.57 9.96 -29.21
CA ALA A 544 19.53 10.58 -30.02
C ALA A 544 20.08 11.77 -30.84
N LYS A 545 20.92 12.62 -30.25
CA LYS A 545 21.55 13.76 -30.95
C LYS A 545 22.51 13.34 -32.06
N ASN A 546 23.08 12.15 -31.97
CA ASN A 546 23.92 11.56 -32.98
C ASN A 546 23.11 10.81 -34.06
N GLY A 547 21.79 10.80 -34.01
CA GLY A 547 20.92 10.09 -34.95
C GLY A 547 20.86 8.57 -34.74
N GLU A 548 21.29 8.09 -33.57
CA GLU A 548 21.21 6.71 -33.17
C GLU A 548 19.87 6.39 -32.49
N ASP A 549 19.45 5.12 -32.48
CA ASP A 549 18.23 4.68 -31.78
C ASP A 549 18.39 4.81 -30.27
N ALA A 550 17.64 5.75 -29.69
CA ALA A 550 17.65 6.08 -28.27
C ALA A 550 16.26 5.84 -27.66
N HIS A 551 16.22 5.00 -26.64
CA HIS A 551 14.97 4.57 -26.04
C HIS A 551 15.17 4.21 -24.57
N MET A 552 14.23 4.61 -23.72
CA MET A 552 14.22 4.21 -22.31
C MET A 552 12.83 3.82 -21.85
N ILE A 553 12.77 2.88 -20.91
CA ILE A 553 11.56 2.46 -20.22
C ILE A 553 11.80 2.57 -18.71
N ALA A 554 10.88 3.21 -17.99
CA ALA A 554 11.00 3.34 -16.55
C ALA A 554 9.67 2.97 -15.87
N LYS A 555 9.70 1.93 -15.03
CA LYS A 555 8.59 1.52 -14.17
C LYS A 555 8.88 1.93 -12.75
N MET A 556 7.89 2.58 -12.09
CA MET A 556 7.99 3.02 -10.70
C MET A 556 6.61 3.30 -10.10
N ASN A 557 6.55 3.54 -8.78
CA ASN A 557 5.27 3.92 -8.16
C ASN A 557 4.97 5.41 -8.27
N SER A 558 6.01 6.27 -8.26
CA SER A 558 5.81 7.71 -8.28
C SER A 558 6.95 8.44 -8.99
N LEU A 559 6.60 9.45 -9.79
CA LEU A 559 7.51 10.34 -10.50
C LEU A 559 7.26 11.78 -10.05
N LEU A 560 8.20 12.36 -9.28
CA LEU A 560 8.05 13.69 -8.66
C LEU A 560 9.36 14.51 -8.64
N ASP A 561 10.54 13.90 -8.82
CA ASP A 561 11.81 14.66 -8.77
C ASP A 561 11.91 15.61 -9.96
N LYS A 562 11.91 16.93 -9.64
CA LYS A 562 11.90 18.01 -10.65
C LYS A 562 13.09 17.89 -11.60
N GLY A 563 14.29 17.63 -11.09
CA GLY A 563 15.48 17.58 -11.94
C GLY A 563 15.50 16.38 -12.87
N ILE A 564 14.98 15.23 -12.45
CA ILE A 564 14.81 14.07 -13.34
C ILE A 564 13.74 14.38 -14.39
N ILE A 565 12.62 15.01 -14.02
CA ILE A 565 11.56 15.37 -14.98
C ILE A 565 12.06 16.37 -16.02
N GLU A 566 12.81 17.42 -15.60
CA GLU A 566 13.46 18.35 -16.53
C GLU A 566 14.35 17.59 -17.52
N LYS A 567 15.12 16.61 -17.02
CA LYS A 567 15.98 15.78 -17.85
C LYS A 567 15.21 14.88 -18.82
N LEU A 568 14.05 14.34 -18.42
CA LEU A 568 13.16 13.58 -19.31
C LEU A 568 12.57 14.46 -20.43
N TYR A 569 12.22 15.71 -20.12
CA TYR A 569 11.78 16.67 -21.14
C TYR A 569 12.89 17.01 -22.12
N GLU A 570 14.12 17.26 -21.63
CA GLU A 570 15.29 17.45 -22.50
C GLU A 570 15.55 16.23 -23.39
N ALA A 571 15.38 15.01 -22.86
CA ALA A 571 15.54 13.78 -23.60
C ALA A 571 14.44 13.62 -24.69
N SER A 572 13.20 13.96 -24.38
CA SER A 572 12.12 13.98 -25.37
C SER A 572 12.38 14.97 -26.48
N GLN A 573 12.83 16.19 -26.15
CA GLN A 573 13.20 17.22 -27.13
C GLN A 573 14.37 16.79 -28.01
N ALA A 574 15.28 15.96 -27.49
CA ALA A 574 16.40 15.40 -28.24
C ALA A 574 15.98 14.22 -29.16
N GLY A 575 14.76 13.71 -29.04
CA GLY A 575 14.23 12.61 -29.86
C GLY A 575 14.28 11.24 -29.17
N VAL A 576 14.63 11.14 -27.89
CA VAL A 576 14.61 9.87 -27.14
C VAL A 576 13.16 9.41 -26.99
N LYS A 577 12.85 8.15 -27.34
CA LYS A 577 11.58 7.51 -27.05
C LYS A 577 11.51 7.16 -25.56
N ILE A 578 10.50 7.61 -24.84
CA ILE A 578 10.36 7.44 -23.37
C ILE A 578 9.01 6.81 -23.06
N GLU A 579 9.05 5.64 -22.46
CA GLU A 579 7.85 4.90 -22.03
C GLU A 579 7.86 4.74 -20.50
N LEU A 580 6.91 5.38 -19.83
CA LEU A 580 6.84 5.39 -18.37
C LEU A 580 5.64 4.57 -17.88
N ILE A 581 5.88 3.69 -16.92
CA ILE A 581 4.83 2.96 -16.18
C ILE A 581 4.84 3.51 -14.76
N VAL A 582 3.90 4.42 -14.45
CA VAL A 582 3.81 5.09 -13.14
C VAL A 582 2.46 4.78 -12.51
N ARG A 583 2.46 3.93 -11.48
CA ARG A 583 1.23 3.48 -10.84
C ARG A 583 0.45 4.61 -10.16
N GLY A 584 1.13 5.45 -9.38
CA GLY A 584 0.55 6.43 -8.49
C GLY A 584 0.72 7.88 -8.96
N ILE A 585 1.51 8.65 -8.18
CA ILE A 585 1.78 10.06 -8.45
C ILE A 585 2.66 10.21 -9.69
N CYS A 586 2.20 11.01 -10.64
CA CYS A 586 3.00 11.47 -11.76
C CYS A 586 2.76 12.97 -11.94
N VAL A 587 3.78 13.78 -11.74
CA VAL A 587 3.66 15.24 -11.93
C VAL A 587 4.20 15.70 -13.28
N LEU A 588 4.84 14.81 -14.07
CA LEU A 588 5.19 15.02 -15.46
C LEU A 588 3.93 14.98 -16.33
N ILE A 589 3.82 15.84 -17.33
CA ILE A 589 2.74 15.84 -18.33
C ILE A 589 3.31 15.35 -19.67
N PRO A 590 2.81 14.22 -20.23
CA PRO A 590 3.24 13.72 -21.54
C PRO A 590 2.52 14.45 -22.68
N GLY A 591 3.04 14.33 -23.92
CA GLY A 591 2.36 14.75 -25.14
C GLY A 591 2.21 16.27 -25.31
N ILE A 592 2.99 17.09 -24.60
CA ILE A 592 3.01 18.55 -24.79
C ILE A 592 3.88 18.85 -26.01
N PRO A 593 3.30 19.53 -27.05
CA PRO A 593 4.04 19.83 -28.28
C PRO A 593 5.35 20.59 -28.05
N GLY A 594 6.44 20.07 -28.58
CA GLY A 594 7.80 20.61 -28.45
C GLY A 594 8.47 20.40 -27.10
N ILE A 595 7.82 19.71 -26.13
CA ILE A 595 8.35 19.42 -24.81
C ILE A 595 8.40 17.91 -24.55
N SER A 596 7.27 17.23 -24.64
CA SER A 596 7.12 15.82 -24.24
C SER A 596 6.44 14.97 -25.30
N ASP A 597 6.62 15.31 -26.58
CA ASP A 597 6.05 14.59 -27.72
C ASP A 597 6.43 13.10 -27.74
N ASN A 598 7.63 12.78 -27.27
CA ASN A 598 8.18 11.43 -27.27
C ASN A 598 7.99 10.69 -25.93
N ILE A 599 7.19 11.26 -25.00
CA ILE A 599 6.91 10.65 -23.71
C ILE A 599 5.50 10.07 -23.68
N THR A 600 5.38 8.82 -23.28
CA THR A 600 4.09 8.19 -22.93
C THR A 600 4.09 7.78 -21.47
N VAL A 601 2.95 7.94 -20.78
CA VAL A 601 2.81 7.56 -19.37
C VAL A 601 1.62 6.65 -19.22
N ARG A 602 1.85 5.49 -18.63
CA ARG A 602 0.87 4.44 -18.35
C ARG A 602 0.78 4.16 -16.86
N SER A 603 -0.41 3.81 -16.37
CA SER A 603 -0.66 3.35 -15.01
C SER A 603 -1.48 2.06 -15.07
N ILE A 604 -1.07 1.03 -14.34
CA ILE A 604 -1.81 -0.22 -14.19
C ILE A 604 -2.34 -0.29 -12.76
N VAL A 605 -3.65 -0.46 -12.63
CA VAL A 605 -4.34 -0.70 -11.35
C VAL A 605 -5.21 -1.94 -11.54
N GLY A 606 -5.06 -2.94 -10.67
CA GLY A 606 -5.77 -4.20 -10.79
C GLY A 606 -5.73 -5.00 -9.50
N ARG A 607 -5.85 -6.33 -9.62
CA ARG A 607 -5.87 -7.27 -8.49
C ARG A 607 -4.66 -7.13 -7.57
N PHE A 608 -3.47 -7.02 -8.15
CA PHE A 608 -2.21 -6.86 -7.44
C PHE A 608 -1.74 -5.41 -7.51
N LEU A 609 -1.04 -4.96 -6.48
CA LEU A 609 -0.48 -3.63 -6.43
C LEU A 609 0.86 -3.62 -7.17
N GLU A 610 0.93 -2.91 -8.31
CA GLU A 610 2.16 -2.71 -9.06
C GLU A 610 3.18 -1.94 -8.21
N HIS A 611 4.27 -2.63 -7.80
CA HIS A 611 5.22 -2.07 -6.83
C HIS A 611 6.67 -2.14 -7.29
N SER A 612 7.02 -3.03 -8.21
CA SER A 612 8.39 -3.16 -8.72
C SER A 612 8.89 -1.88 -9.39
N ARG A 613 10.21 -1.66 -9.33
CA ARG A 613 10.88 -0.59 -10.07
C ARG A 613 11.90 -1.20 -10.99
N ILE A 614 11.74 -0.87 -12.28
CA ILE A 614 12.58 -1.38 -13.37
C ILE A 614 12.98 -0.21 -14.26
N PHE A 615 14.25 -0.07 -14.56
CA PHE A 615 14.77 0.93 -15.46
C PHE A 615 15.56 0.26 -16.59
N TRP A 616 15.13 0.46 -17.81
CA TRP A 616 15.77 -0.08 -19.00
C TRP A 616 16.21 1.06 -19.92
N PHE A 617 17.42 0.95 -20.48
CA PHE A 617 18.02 1.92 -21.38
C PHE A 617 18.60 1.19 -22.59
N ARG A 618 18.37 1.76 -23.79
CA ARG A 618 18.82 1.21 -25.06
C ARG A 618 20.36 1.21 -25.18
N ASN A 619 21.02 2.26 -24.71
CA ASN A 619 22.47 2.37 -24.64
C ASN A 619 23.19 2.04 -25.95
N GLY A 620 22.76 2.60 -27.10
CA GLY A 620 23.37 2.32 -28.41
C GLY A 620 23.34 0.84 -28.78
N GLY A 621 22.29 0.10 -28.38
CA GLY A 621 22.13 -1.34 -28.63
C GLY A 621 22.78 -2.27 -27.59
N ARG A 622 23.51 -1.73 -26.59
CA ARG A 622 24.08 -2.50 -25.47
C ARG A 622 23.17 -2.42 -24.23
N GLU A 623 21.97 -2.84 -24.37
CA GLU A 623 20.90 -2.71 -23.40
C GLU A 623 21.33 -2.88 -21.94
N GLU A 624 20.98 -1.91 -21.11
CA GLU A 624 21.17 -1.97 -19.66
C GLU A 624 19.82 -2.00 -18.94
N LEU A 625 19.74 -2.79 -17.90
CA LEU A 625 18.55 -2.94 -17.08
C LEU A 625 18.91 -2.91 -15.60
N TYR A 626 18.11 -2.20 -14.83
CA TYR A 626 18.28 -2.04 -13.38
C TYR A 626 16.96 -2.35 -12.66
N ILE A 627 17.06 -2.90 -11.44
CA ILE A 627 15.96 -2.94 -10.48
C ILE A 627 16.31 -2.04 -9.31
N SER A 628 15.28 -1.44 -8.66
CA SER A 628 15.50 -0.49 -7.59
C SER A 628 14.46 -0.59 -6.47
N SER A 629 14.85 -0.18 -5.27
CA SER A 629 13.91 0.10 -4.18
C SER A 629 13.35 1.54 -4.23
N ALA A 630 13.97 2.42 -5.02
CA ALA A 630 13.64 3.86 -5.12
C ALA A 630 12.64 4.16 -6.23
N ASP A 631 11.69 5.04 -5.91
CA ASP A 631 10.95 5.83 -6.90
C ASP A 631 11.73 7.11 -7.23
N TRP A 632 11.45 7.76 -8.35
CA TRP A 632 12.03 9.08 -8.69
C TRP A 632 11.29 10.20 -7.97
N MET A 633 11.48 10.22 -6.64
CA MET A 633 10.92 11.20 -5.72
C MET A 633 12.03 11.85 -4.90
N PRO A 634 11.95 13.18 -4.59
CA PRO A 634 12.96 13.86 -3.77
C PRO A 634 13.26 13.10 -2.47
N ARG A 635 12.23 12.68 -1.74
CA ARG A 635 12.42 11.94 -0.47
C ARG A 635 13.14 10.60 -0.63
N ASN A 636 12.95 9.88 -1.75
CA ASN A 636 13.66 8.62 -2.00
C ASN A 636 15.12 8.87 -2.35
N LEU A 637 15.38 9.94 -3.10
CA LEU A 637 16.70 10.24 -3.66
C LEU A 637 17.59 11.03 -2.70
N ASN A 638 17.00 11.76 -1.71
CA ASN A 638 17.74 12.65 -0.82
C ASN A 638 17.64 12.26 0.67
N ASP A 639 16.47 11.71 1.12
CA ASP A 639 16.17 11.54 2.54
C ASP A 639 16.05 10.06 2.94
N ARG A 640 16.37 9.14 2.02
CA ARG A 640 16.29 7.68 2.25
C ARG A 640 17.55 6.96 1.79
N VAL A 641 17.83 5.86 2.47
CA VAL A 641 18.76 4.85 1.97
C VAL A 641 18.01 3.90 1.05
N GLU A 642 18.33 3.96 -0.23
CA GLU A 642 17.74 3.13 -1.29
C GLU A 642 18.85 2.46 -2.09
N LEU A 643 18.51 1.38 -2.80
CA LEU A 643 19.40 0.67 -3.69
C LEU A 643 18.83 0.60 -5.11
N MET A 644 19.70 0.76 -6.09
CA MET A 644 19.50 0.38 -7.48
C MET A 644 20.67 -0.51 -7.90
N VAL A 645 20.39 -1.62 -8.57
CA VAL A 645 21.41 -2.59 -8.98
C VAL A 645 21.25 -2.97 -10.45
N PRO A 646 22.35 -3.15 -11.20
CA PRO A 646 22.32 -3.62 -12.57
C PRO A 646 21.93 -5.10 -12.64
N ILE A 647 21.26 -5.48 -13.70
CA ILE A 647 20.99 -6.87 -14.06
C ILE A 647 22.00 -7.27 -15.13
N GLU A 648 22.90 -8.17 -14.78
CA GLU A 648 23.99 -8.59 -15.65
C GLU A 648 23.69 -9.90 -16.38
N ASP A 649 22.99 -10.84 -15.71
CA ASP A 649 22.60 -12.11 -16.29
C ASP A 649 21.72 -11.91 -17.54
N PRO A 650 22.12 -12.43 -18.72
CA PRO A 650 21.39 -12.19 -19.98
C PRO A 650 19.98 -12.81 -19.99
N GLU A 651 19.77 -13.94 -19.32
CA GLU A 651 18.46 -14.60 -19.25
C GLU A 651 17.49 -13.78 -18.37
N ILE A 652 17.95 -13.33 -17.21
CA ILE A 652 17.18 -12.49 -16.31
C ILE A 652 16.85 -11.14 -17.00
N LYS A 653 17.84 -10.53 -17.66
CA LYS A 653 17.64 -9.29 -18.42
C LYS A 653 16.56 -9.45 -19.48
N ARG A 654 16.61 -10.51 -20.27
CA ARG A 654 15.61 -10.83 -21.30
C ARG A 654 14.22 -11.03 -20.67
N ARG A 655 14.12 -11.78 -19.56
CA ARG A 655 12.86 -12.01 -18.84
C ARG A 655 12.25 -10.72 -18.32
N LEU A 656 13.03 -9.85 -17.68
CA LEU A 656 12.57 -8.56 -17.17
C LEU A 656 12.15 -7.62 -18.31
N LYS A 657 12.87 -7.60 -19.44
CA LYS A 657 12.45 -6.80 -20.60
C LYS A 657 11.12 -7.29 -21.16
N GLN A 658 10.90 -8.59 -21.26
CA GLN A 658 9.62 -9.17 -21.68
C GLN A 658 8.49 -8.79 -20.71
N MET A 659 8.76 -8.80 -19.39
CA MET A 659 7.76 -8.39 -18.41
C MET A 659 7.30 -6.95 -18.62
N VAL A 660 8.25 -6.04 -18.80
CA VAL A 660 7.93 -4.62 -19.04
C VAL A 660 7.18 -4.43 -20.36
N ASP A 661 7.54 -5.17 -21.43
CA ASP A 661 6.85 -5.12 -22.72
C ASP A 661 5.40 -5.63 -22.63
N ILE A 662 5.15 -6.65 -21.80
CA ILE A 662 3.79 -7.15 -21.52
C ILE A 662 2.98 -6.09 -20.77
N GLU A 663 3.58 -5.44 -19.77
CA GLU A 663 2.91 -4.35 -19.03
C GLU A 663 2.62 -3.12 -19.93
N LEU A 664 3.54 -2.79 -20.85
CA LEU A 664 3.31 -1.76 -21.87
C LEU A 664 2.21 -2.15 -22.86
N SER A 665 1.96 -3.42 -23.04
CA SER A 665 0.94 -3.95 -23.94
C SER A 665 -0.42 -4.18 -23.27
N ASP A 666 -0.53 -3.99 -21.92
CA ASP A 666 -1.79 -4.14 -21.20
C ASP A 666 -2.84 -3.19 -21.74
N ASN A 667 -4.00 -3.74 -22.15
CA ASN A 667 -5.11 -3.01 -22.73
C ASN A 667 -6.44 -3.30 -22.04
N GLN A 668 -6.41 -3.83 -20.81
CA GLN A 668 -7.58 -4.12 -20.00
C GLN A 668 -7.59 -3.33 -18.68
N LYS A 669 -6.42 -3.20 -18.02
CA LYS A 669 -6.26 -2.53 -16.72
C LYS A 669 -5.43 -1.25 -16.80
N ALA A 670 -4.79 -1.00 -17.93
CA ALA A 670 -3.98 0.19 -18.10
C ALA A 670 -4.82 1.47 -18.30
N HIS A 671 -4.26 2.57 -17.81
CA HIS A 671 -4.72 3.93 -18.04
C HIS A 671 -3.59 4.73 -18.69
N ILE A 672 -3.88 5.50 -19.72
CA ILE A 672 -2.91 6.35 -20.41
C ILE A 672 -3.14 7.80 -20.01
N MET A 673 -2.07 8.47 -19.58
CA MET A 673 -2.11 9.89 -19.25
C MET A 673 -2.17 10.74 -20.51
N GLN A 674 -3.03 11.75 -20.49
CA GLN A 674 -3.24 12.68 -21.59
C GLN A 674 -2.45 13.97 -21.38
N ALA A 675 -2.30 14.78 -22.43
CA ALA A 675 -1.59 16.07 -22.40
C ALA A 675 -2.24 17.14 -21.50
N ASP A 676 -3.48 16.93 -21.09
CA ASP A 676 -4.20 17.76 -20.10
C ASP A 676 -4.05 17.25 -18.65
N GLY A 677 -3.27 16.18 -18.45
CA GLY A 677 -3.08 15.54 -17.15
C GLY A 677 -4.20 14.60 -16.71
N THR A 678 -5.21 14.38 -17.53
CA THR A 678 -6.26 13.38 -17.27
C THR A 678 -5.80 11.97 -17.64
N TRP A 679 -6.54 10.96 -17.16
CA TRP A 679 -6.23 9.56 -17.42
C TRP A 679 -7.40 8.87 -18.12
N LEU A 680 -7.12 8.21 -19.24
CA LEU A 680 -8.08 7.41 -19.98
C LEU A 680 -7.78 5.92 -19.82
N LYS A 681 -8.78 5.14 -19.42
CA LYS A 681 -8.68 3.68 -19.38
C LYS A 681 -8.61 3.14 -20.80
N THR A 682 -7.64 2.26 -21.06
CA THR A 682 -7.55 1.53 -22.33
C THR A 682 -8.42 0.29 -22.23
N ILE A 683 -9.39 0.14 -23.14
CA ILE A 683 -10.19 -1.09 -23.27
C ILE A 683 -10.16 -1.47 -24.73
N SER A 684 -9.59 -2.65 -25.04
CA SER A 684 -9.65 -3.23 -26.37
C SER A 684 -10.52 -4.48 -26.37
N ALA A 685 -11.40 -4.60 -27.36
CA ALA A 685 -12.15 -5.83 -27.60
C ALA A 685 -11.32 -6.90 -28.35
N GLU A 686 -10.30 -6.44 -29.11
CA GLU A 686 -9.39 -7.30 -29.87
C GLU A 686 -8.08 -7.47 -29.12
N ASN A 687 -7.51 -8.67 -29.17
CA ASN A 687 -6.22 -9.00 -28.53
C ASN A 687 -6.15 -8.58 -27.05
N GLN A 688 -7.16 -8.95 -26.27
CA GLN A 688 -7.25 -8.60 -24.86
C GLN A 688 -6.04 -9.13 -24.09
N LEU A 689 -5.33 -8.23 -23.41
CA LEU A 689 -4.18 -8.53 -22.59
C LEU A 689 -4.26 -7.79 -21.26
N CYS A 690 -4.44 -8.56 -20.17
CA CYS A 690 -4.23 -8.11 -18.80
C CYS A 690 -2.87 -8.67 -18.33
N ALA A 691 -1.93 -7.80 -18.05
CA ALA A 691 -0.56 -8.21 -17.70
C ALA A 691 -0.53 -9.10 -16.46
N GLN A 692 -1.31 -8.77 -15.42
CA GLN A 692 -1.35 -9.53 -14.17
C GLN A 692 -1.91 -10.96 -14.38
N GLU A 693 -2.97 -11.10 -15.17
CA GLU A 693 -3.51 -12.42 -15.51
C GLU A 693 -2.54 -13.24 -16.39
N TYR A 694 -1.85 -12.55 -17.29
CA TYR A 694 -0.84 -13.20 -18.14
C TYR A 694 0.28 -13.79 -17.30
N PHE A 695 0.83 -13.05 -16.33
CA PHE A 695 1.88 -13.55 -15.44
C PHE A 695 1.39 -14.68 -14.54
N GLN A 696 0.16 -14.61 -14.06
CA GLN A 696 -0.46 -15.69 -13.29
C GLN A 696 -0.53 -17.00 -14.11
N LYS A 697 -1.07 -16.92 -15.33
CA LYS A 697 -1.19 -18.08 -16.24
C LYS A 697 0.17 -18.69 -16.61
N ILE A 698 1.20 -17.85 -16.79
CA ILE A 698 2.56 -18.37 -17.07
C ILE A 698 3.11 -19.13 -15.86
N ALA A 699 2.93 -18.60 -14.65
CA ALA A 699 3.40 -19.26 -13.44
C ALA A 699 2.69 -20.62 -13.25
N GLU A 700 1.36 -20.66 -13.41
CA GLU A 700 0.55 -21.89 -13.36
C GLU A 700 0.98 -22.94 -14.40
N LYS A 701 1.17 -22.51 -15.66
CA LYS A 701 1.58 -23.42 -16.75
C LYS A 701 2.94 -24.05 -16.48
N ARG A 702 3.89 -23.31 -15.99
CA ARG A 702 5.24 -23.78 -15.69
C ARG A 702 5.28 -24.78 -14.54
N ASP A 703 4.49 -24.52 -13.49
CA ASP A 703 4.37 -25.44 -12.35
C ASP A 703 3.76 -26.79 -12.80
N ALA A 704 2.71 -26.76 -13.63
CA ALA A 704 2.10 -27.96 -14.21
C ALA A 704 3.05 -28.74 -15.14
N GLU A 705 3.84 -28.08 -15.96
CA GLU A 705 4.87 -28.71 -16.82
C GLU A 705 5.94 -29.40 -15.97
N ASP A 706 6.30 -28.82 -14.83
CA ASP A 706 7.26 -29.42 -13.90
C ASP A 706 6.69 -30.64 -13.18
N GLU A 707 5.45 -30.57 -12.69
CA GLU A 707 4.77 -31.71 -12.08
C GLU A 707 4.63 -32.90 -13.03
N MET A 708 4.30 -32.66 -14.30
CA MET A 708 4.27 -33.69 -15.34
C MET A 708 5.64 -34.34 -15.56
N THR A 709 6.69 -33.55 -15.57
CA THR A 709 8.07 -34.04 -15.75
C THR A 709 8.51 -34.90 -14.55
N LEU A 710 8.14 -34.52 -13.33
CA LEU A 710 8.35 -35.29 -12.11
C LEU A 710 7.58 -36.62 -12.12
N ALA A 711 6.30 -36.59 -12.52
CA ALA A 711 5.46 -37.79 -12.62
C ALA A 711 6.03 -38.80 -13.63
N GLN A 712 6.54 -38.33 -14.78
CA GLN A 712 7.20 -39.17 -15.76
C GLN A 712 8.49 -39.81 -15.26
N LYS A 713 9.23 -39.17 -14.35
CA LYS A 713 10.44 -39.73 -13.72
C LYS A 713 10.14 -40.71 -12.59
N LEU A 714 8.93 -40.71 -12.06
CA LEU A 714 8.48 -41.57 -10.97
C LEU A 714 7.68 -42.77 -11.47
N GLU A 715 7.80 -43.20 -12.73
CA GLU A 715 7.20 -44.48 -13.16
C GLU A 715 7.69 -45.60 -12.25
N PRO A 716 6.76 -46.37 -11.67
CA PRO A 716 7.16 -47.44 -10.75
C PRO A 716 7.98 -48.47 -11.51
N TYR A 717 9.15 -48.78 -10.95
CA TYR A 717 9.96 -49.91 -11.39
C TYR A 717 9.09 -51.17 -11.40
N THR A 718 8.72 -51.64 -12.57
CA THR A 718 8.05 -52.96 -12.76
C THR A 718 9.17 -53.98 -12.71
N PRO A 719 9.25 -54.88 -11.67
CA PRO A 719 10.25 -55.91 -11.63
C PRO A 719 10.01 -56.82 -12.87
N VAL A 720 11.00 -56.95 -13.71
CA VAL A 720 11.00 -58.00 -14.74
C VAL A 720 11.03 -59.33 -13.97
N LEU A 721 9.89 -59.97 -13.84
CA LEU A 721 9.82 -61.35 -13.37
C LEU A 721 10.62 -62.20 -14.38
N GLY A 722 11.84 -62.54 -14.02
CA GLY A 722 12.66 -63.47 -14.80
C GLY A 722 11.90 -64.77 -14.97
N HIS A 723 11.62 -65.15 -16.18
CA HIS A 723 11.18 -66.50 -16.48
C HIS A 723 12.27 -67.45 -15.99
N GLY A 724 11.99 -68.09 -14.86
CA GLY A 724 12.74 -69.24 -14.43
C GLY A 724 12.57 -70.35 -15.48
N ASP A 725 13.62 -70.61 -16.23
CA ASP A 725 13.71 -71.83 -17.03
C ASP A 725 13.66 -73.01 -16.04
N GLY A 726 12.50 -73.70 -16.06
CA GLY A 726 12.41 -74.98 -15.44
C GLY A 726 13.07 -76.04 -16.34
N SER A 727 14.18 -76.53 -15.91
CA SER A 727 14.68 -77.80 -16.38
C SER A 727 15.32 -78.57 -15.18
N ASP A 728 14.68 -79.67 -14.89
CA ASP A 728 15.01 -80.84 -14.04
C ASP A 728 14.57 -80.78 -12.56
#